data_f57826492cd764ac534b71a89e4ef9ae
#
_entry.id   f57826492cd764ac534b71a89e4ef9ae
#
_cell.length_a   1.000
_cell.length_b   1.000
_cell.length_c   1.000
_cell.angle_alpha   90.00
_cell.angle_beta   90.00
_cell.angle_gamma   90.00
#
_symmetry.space_group_name_H-M   'P 1'
#
loop_
_entity.id
_entity.type
_entity.pdbx_description
1 polymer ?
#
loop_
_entity_poly.entity_id
_entity_poly.type
_entity_poly.pdbx_seq_one_letter_code
_entity_poly.pdbx_strand_id
1 'polypeptide(L)'
;MRNLLRNFDGISFWLGFLTAALFMWLLSRLRPTWKRIQQNLKTQARASRQERSLSDEIRLGNDTLRICQQWHLAAALFSLDEIIIPPRLLAPPPLPMAYEPLPSEDVTDWAIPFTPDWPEIASFYKAPSLSPLEALQSDANLAIVAEPGGGKTVALAYMAGQVIRRDPNAGKLSNHVPILAHASDLSLPAESQDDLLAPLLGAIAGYTSSLPTSRIPKTIETALEQKRGLVMLDGLDELSPSHLQEVCAYLGSILKKYPGNQAVVTADPHNLDCLPALDFVALPIANWSEEERGAFIIRWSEIWSRFIVSASKETIDPMLLVGWLVNNTAQYTPLELTLKIWAAFAGDSLGPQPIDALEAFLRRMTYGQPERNRLAFEQMASQMILAMLPVAERRLAESWLSGSDVSVQELETLPENGDSEDKSIRREIVRARGALPSLLESGLVVNRAADRVSIMHPVLASYLASNALLPLGGGDQLVTQPDWPGKLNTLHYMAATDRQSNWVQKLIQDESIDPLLKGLLSVSRWLRDAPEKSAWCSLIMRQLAGELIKENYTLGLKARLLSAMVLSGNQGVLVLMRQLLNSPQTLLRQLAVLACGMLHDTKGVPEIKRLLDDPSPGVSRAVLLALIAIGEKSGMETVAFALLQGDESLRRAAAESLANHPEEGHPTLEEGGNLDDPAVRRAVAFGLGRIQQPWAISMLEKMRSEDTQWVVQDAATQVLEKIDNLHPRTPQPLPKLPQTPWLIAFAAERGMGVAPGKAAYDLLYQALQEGDEDQRLAAMYYLSRKGNESTVLPLYHTYFPSTGDVREAAFETLWNLSAAGVELPPPIQYGLK
;
A
#
# COMPACT_ATOMS: atom_id res chain seq x y z
N MET A 1 -25.69 -50.28 76.12
CA MET A 1 -25.54 -51.08 74.87
C MET A 1 -26.43 -52.33 74.85
N ARG A 2 -26.93 -52.91 75.97
CA ARG A 2 -27.83 -54.13 76.04
C ARG A 2 -29.32 -53.86 75.67
N ASN A 3 -29.84 -52.66 75.74
CA ASN A 3 -31.20 -52.32 75.46
C ASN A 3 -31.52 -51.88 74.00
N LEU A 4 -30.49 -51.63 73.19
CA LEU A 4 -30.59 -51.26 71.73
C LEU A 4 -30.78 -52.52 70.83
N LEU A 5 -30.42 -53.70 71.32
CA LEU A 5 -30.51 -54.94 70.54
C LEU A 5 -31.82 -55.72 70.69
N ARG A 6 -32.73 -55.26 71.56
CA ARG A 6 -34.00 -56.02 71.86
C ARG A 6 -35.15 -55.69 70.92
N ASN A 7 -35.08 -54.64 70.12
CA ASN A 7 -36.06 -54.23 69.14
C ASN A 7 -35.51 -54.25 67.67
N PHE A 8 -34.52 -55.07 67.43
CA PHE A 8 -33.99 -55.24 66.11
C PHE A 8 -34.81 -56.18 65.32
N ASP A 9 -35.80 -55.69 64.48
CA ASP A 9 -36.51 -56.51 63.54
C ASP A 9 -35.55 -56.84 62.38
N GLY A 10 -34.95 -58.08 62.45
CA GLY A 10 -34.01 -58.59 61.49
C GLY A 10 -34.55 -58.61 60.05
N ILE A 11 -35.86 -58.77 59.89
CA ILE A 11 -36.52 -58.79 58.59
C ILE A 11 -36.51 -57.38 57.99
N SER A 12 -36.91 -56.38 58.75
CA SER A 12 -36.93 -55.00 58.26
C SER A 12 -35.53 -54.49 57.99
N PHE A 13 -34.52 -54.91 58.76
CA PHE A 13 -33.10 -54.54 58.46
C PHE A 13 -32.58 -55.11 57.15
N TRP A 14 -32.82 -56.44 56.92
CA TRP A 14 -32.37 -57.07 55.69
C TRP A 14 -33.13 -56.60 54.49
N LEU A 15 -34.45 -56.25 54.64
CA LEU A 15 -35.25 -55.67 53.60
C LEU A 15 -34.74 -54.28 53.19
N GLY A 16 -34.41 -53.47 54.21
CA GLY A 16 -33.81 -52.14 54.00
C GLY A 16 -32.38 -52.22 53.37
N PHE A 17 -31.54 -53.18 53.82
CA PHE A 17 -30.21 -53.41 53.29
C PHE A 17 -30.29 -53.89 51.82
N LEU A 18 -31.19 -54.86 51.50
CA LEU A 18 -31.41 -55.34 50.13
C LEU A 18 -31.93 -54.25 49.19
N THR A 19 -32.86 -53.41 49.64
CA THR A 19 -33.35 -52.29 48.85
C THR A 19 -32.29 -51.23 48.61
N ALA A 20 -31.49 -50.91 49.63
CA ALA A 20 -30.36 -50.00 49.49
C ALA A 20 -29.22 -50.55 48.56
N ALA A 21 -28.94 -51.87 48.70
CA ALA A 21 -27.95 -52.53 47.82
C ALA A 21 -28.45 -52.60 46.35
N LEU A 22 -29.75 -52.92 46.15
CA LEU A 22 -30.41 -52.92 44.85
C LEU A 22 -30.36 -51.49 44.21
N PHE A 23 -30.65 -50.48 45.05
CA PHE A 23 -30.60 -49.07 44.61
C PHE A 23 -29.19 -48.60 44.26
N MET A 24 -28.20 -48.95 45.08
CA MET A 24 -26.78 -48.70 44.80
C MET A 24 -26.31 -49.50 43.54
N TRP A 25 -26.75 -50.71 43.37
CA TRP A 25 -26.42 -51.46 42.16
C TRP A 25 -27.08 -50.87 40.91
N LEU A 26 -28.34 -50.41 40.97
CA LEU A 26 -29.04 -49.70 39.89
C LEU A 26 -28.32 -48.36 39.56
N LEU A 27 -27.96 -47.58 40.58
CA LEU A 27 -27.19 -46.35 40.40
C LEU A 27 -25.83 -46.60 39.76
N SER A 28 -25.13 -47.68 40.13
CA SER A 28 -23.86 -48.02 39.55
C SER A 28 -23.97 -48.42 38.07
N ARG A 29 -25.06 -49.06 37.67
CA ARG A 29 -25.34 -49.43 36.28
C ARG A 29 -25.81 -48.23 35.44
N LEU A 30 -26.54 -47.29 36.06
CA LEU A 30 -27.03 -46.08 35.37
C LEU A 30 -25.97 -45.00 35.20
N ARG A 31 -24.92 -44.97 36.06
CA ARG A 31 -23.82 -43.97 35.99
C ARG A 31 -23.12 -43.94 34.63
N PRO A 32 -22.74 -45.08 33.99
CA PRO A 32 -22.08 -45.03 32.71
C PRO A 32 -23.00 -44.58 31.56
N THR A 33 -24.27 -44.94 31.61
CA THR A 33 -25.29 -44.52 30.63
C THR A 33 -25.58 -43.03 30.79
N TRP A 34 -25.68 -42.50 32.02
CA TRP A 34 -25.88 -41.11 32.29
C TRP A 34 -24.64 -40.26 31.84
N LYS A 35 -23.42 -40.72 32.06
CA LYS A 35 -22.20 -40.09 31.54
C LYS A 35 -22.17 -40.06 30.02
N ARG A 36 -22.58 -41.15 29.33
CA ARG A 36 -22.70 -41.19 27.86
C ARG A 36 -23.75 -40.23 27.33
N ILE A 37 -24.91 -40.14 27.95
CA ILE A 37 -25.98 -39.20 27.57
C ILE A 37 -25.51 -37.76 27.80
N GLN A 38 -24.85 -37.47 28.91
CA GLN A 38 -24.28 -36.14 29.19
C GLN A 38 -23.13 -35.76 28.23
N GLN A 39 -22.29 -36.70 27.83
CA GLN A 39 -21.27 -36.53 26.82
C GLN A 39 -21.90 -36.30 25.44
N ASN A 40 -22.89 -37.06 25.04
CA ASN A 40 -23.60 -36.90 23.76
C ASN A 40 -24.35 -35.57 23.71
N LEU A 41 -24.97 -35.15 24.77
CA LEU A 41 -25.63 -33.83 24.86
C LEU A 41 -24.60 -32.67 24.77
N LYS A 42 -23.41 -32.82 25.40
CA LYS A 42 -22.33 -31.85 25.27
C LYS A 42 -21.74 -31.81 23.86
N THR A 43 -21.59 -32.98 23.20
CA THR A 43 -21.09 -33.03 21.81
C THR A 43 -22.12 -32.49 20.83
N GLN A 44 -23.42 -32.82 20.99
CA GLN A 44 -24.48 -32.23 20.17
C GLN A 44 -24.64 -30.71 20.41
N ALA A 45 -24.53 -30.23 21.66
CA ALA A 45 -24.58 -28.82 21.97
C ALA A 45 -23.33 -28.07 21.40
N ARG A 46 -22.16 -28.73 21.36
CA ARG A 46 -20.96 -28.18 20.70
C ARG A 46 -21.13 -28.15 19.19
N ALA A 47 -21.58 -29.23 18.57
CA ALA A 47 -21.86 -29.30 17.14
C ALA A 47 -22.88 -28.24 16.71
N SER A 48 -24.00 -28.11 17.41
CA SER A 48 -25.02 -27.10 17.11
C SER A 48 -24.54 -25.65 17.35
N ARG A 49 -23.63 -25.43 18.31
CA ARG A 49 -22.99 -24.10 18.49
C ARG A 49 -22.02 -23.81 17.34
N GLN A 50 -21.28 -24.80 16.90
CA GLN A 50 -20.34 -24.67 15.78
C GLN A 50 -21.07 -24.44 14.46
N GLU A 51 -22.17 -25.14 14.18
CA GLU A 51 -23.04 -24.88 13.03
C GLU A 51 -23.66 -23.46 13.06
N ARG A 52 -24.07 -22.99 14.23
CA ARG A 52 -24.61 -21.64 14.40
C ARG A 52 -23.50 -20.57 14.21
N SER A 53 -22.30 -20.79 14.73
CA SER A 53 -21.18 -19.86 14.55
C SER A 53 -20.77 -19.77 13.09
N LEU A 54 -20.70 -20.87 12.37
CA LEU A 54 -20.45 -20.88 10.92
C LEU A 54 -21.53 -20.13 10.14
N SER A 55 -22.81 -20.28 10.52
CA SER A 55 -23.90 -19.52 9.91
C SER A 55 -23.78 -17.99 10.17
N ASP A 56 -23.35 -17.60 11.37
CA ASP A 56 -23.18 -16.20 11.73
C ASP A 56 -21.94 -15.60 11.04
N GLU A 57 -20.83 -16.35 10.91
CA GLU A 57 -19.64 -15.95 10.13
C GLU A 57 -19.96 -15.75 8.63
N ILE A 58 -20.77 -16.65 8.04
CA ILE A 58 -21.21 -16.52 6.64
C ILE A 58 -22.04 -15.25 6.43
N ARG A 59 -22.94 -14.94 7.37
CA ARG A 59 -23.75 -13.71 7.30
C ARG A 59 -22.90 -12.46 7.42
N LEU A 60 -21.96 -12.42 8.38
CA LEU A 60 -20.99 -11.34 8.51
C LEU A 60 -20.16 -11.19 7.24
N GLY A 61 -19.67 -12.30 6.67
CA GLY A 61 -18.93 -12.31 5.42
C GLY A 61 -19.75 -11.74 4.25
N ASN A 62 -21.02 -12.09 4.13
CA ASN A 62 -21.89 -11.56 3.07
C ASN A 62 -22.13 -10.05 3.22
N ASP A 63 -22.30 -9.54 4.46
CA ASP A 63 -22.42 -8.12 4.71
C ASP A 63 -21.10 -7.40 4.37
N THR A 64 -19.94 -7.96 4.77
CA THR A 64 -18.62 -7.45 4.43
C THR A 64 -18.39 -7.47 2.92
N LEU A 65 -18.75 -8.53 2.22
CA LEU A 65 -18.63 -8.62 0.76
C LEU A 65 -19.47 -7.53 0.07
N ARG A 66 -20.69 -7.28 0.57
CA ARG A 66 -21.54 -6.21 0.02
C ARG A 66 -20.89 -4.84 0.15
N ILE A 67 -20.26 -4.55 1.29
CA ILE A 67 -19.58 -3.26 1.47
C ILE A 67 -18.31 -3.17 0.61
N CYS A 68 -17.55 -4.27 0.47
CA CYS A 68 -16.39 -4.33 -0.42
C CYS A 68 -16.73 -3.95 -1.87
N GLN A 69 -17.93 -4.34 -2.36
CA GLN A 69 -18.40 -3.99 -3.70
C GLN A 69 -18.68 -2.50 -3.89
N GLN A 70 -18.78 -1.75 -2.79
CA GLN A 70 -19.10 -0.33 -2.78
C GLN A 70 -17.88 0.55 -2.41
N TRP A 71 -16.76 -0.03 -2.02
CA TRP A 71 -15.57 0.71 -1.58
C TRP A 71 -14.69 1.16 -2.75
N HIS A 72 -15.32 1.87 -3.70
CA HIS A 72 -14.61 2.55 -4.79
C HIS A 72 -15.45 3.72 -5.32
N LEU A 73 -14.81 4.65 -6.01
CA LEU A 73 -15.47 5.90 -6.42
C LEU A 73 -16.62 5.70 -7.42
N ALA A 74 -16.52 4.71 -8.29
CA ALA A 74 -17.54 4.42 -9.31
C ALA A 74 -18.67 3.50 -8.81
N ALA A 75 -18.80 3.29 -7.50
CA ALA A 75 -19.80 2.41 -6.89
C ALA A 75 -21.25 2.80 -7.21
N ALA A 76 -21.48 4.06 -7.53
CA ALA A 76 -22.80 4.55 -8.01
C ALA A 76 -23.20 3.96 -9.38
N LEU A 77 -22.24 3.47 -10.19
CA LEU A 77 -22.45 2.94 -11.54
C LEU A 77 -22.29 1.42 -11.59
N PHE A 78 -21.24 0.88 -10.97
CA PHE A 78 -20.80 -0.50 -11.14
C PHE A 78 -20.38 -1.10 -9.79
N SER A 79 -20.46 -2.42 -9.67
CA SER A 79 -19.84 -3.14 -8.56
C SER A 79 -18.33 -3.26 -8.77
N LEU A 80 -17.57 -3.44 -7.68
CA LEU A 80 -16.13 -3.58 -7.76
C LEU A 80 -15.71 -4.74 -8.68
N ASP A 81 -16.38 -5.89 -8.57
CA ASP A 81 -16.06 -7.07 -9.37
C ASP A 81 -16.19 -6.86 -10.88
N GLU A 82 -17.03 -5.90 -11.29
CA GLU A 82 -17.22 -5.61 -12.71
C GLU A 82 -16.07 -4.79 -13.31
N ILE A 83 -15.41 -3.94 -12.49
CA ILE A 83 -14.40 -2.99 -13.00
C ILE A 83 -12.99 -3.25 -12.49
N ILE A 84 -12.81 -4.14 -11.52
CA ILE A 84 -11.51 -4.35 -10.87
C ILE A 84 -10.43 -4.81 -11.85
N ILE A 85 -9.30 -4.14 -11.82
CA ILE A 85 -8.01 -4.69 -12.23
C ILE A 85 -7.34 -5.21 -10.96
N PRO A 86 -7.03 -6.52 -10.87
CA PRO A 86 -6.44 -7.09 -9.66
C PRO A 86 -5.17 -6.33 -9.25
N PRO A 87 -5.10 -5.82 -8.03
CA PRO A 87 -3.92 -5.08 -7.58
C PRO A 87 -2.71 -6.00 -7.48
N ARG A 88 -1.53 -5.46 -7.79
CA ARG A 88 -0.23 -6.10 -7.60
C ARG A 88 0.54 -5.35 -6.54
N LEU A 89 1.19 -6.06 -5.63
CA LEU A 89 2.02 -5.50 -4.59
C LEU A 89 3.48 -5.76 -4.93
N LEU A 90 4.31 -4.73 -5.00
CA LEU A 90 5.74 -4.93 -5.25
C LEU A 90 6.34 -5.76 -4.12
N ALA A 91 7.03 -6.82 -4.50
CA ALA A 91 7.64 -7.74 -3.55
C ALA A 91 8.85 -7.10 -2.87
N PRO A 92 8.94 -7.08 -1.53
CA PRO A 92 10.10 -6.55 -0.84
C PRO A 92 11.34 -7.39 -1.14
N PRO A 93 12.56 -6.86 -0.97
CA PRO A 93 13.77 -7.65 -1.03
C PRO A 93 13.69 -8.83 -0.04
N PRO A 94 14.34 -9.96 -0.35
CA PRO A 94 14.42 -11.06 0.61
C PRO A 94 15.15 -10.63 1.88
N LEU A 95 14.80 -11.26 3.00
CA LEU A 95 15.45 -11.02 4.29
C LEU A 95 16.95 -11.30 4.19
N PRO A 96 17.84 -10.33 4.44
CA PRO A 96 19.27 -10.60 4.56
C PRO A 96 19.53 -11.36 5.86
N MET A 97 19.85 -12.64 5.72
CA MET A 97 20.30 -13.48 6.84
C MET A 97 21.81 -13.65 6.69
N ALA A 98 22.59 -13.19 7.68
CA ALA A 98 24.04 -13.31 7.60
C ALA A 98 24.45 -14.75 7.36
N TYR A 99 25.32 -14.97 6.37
CA TYR A 99 25.86 -16.26 5.93
C TYR A 99 24.87 -17.21 5.23
N GLU A 100 23.65 -16.77 4.94
CA GLU A 100 22.73 -17.54 4.11
C GLU A 100 22.75 -17.00 2.67
N PRO A 101 22.80 -17.87 1.65
CA PRO A 101 22.76 -17.41 0.27
C PRO A 101 21.40 -16.76 -0.01
N LEU A 102 21.44 -15.57 -0.61
CA LEU A 102 20.23 -14.91 -1.11
C LEU A 102 19.59 -15.76 -2.23
N PRO A 103 18.27 -15.75 -2.36
CA PRO A 103 17.58 -16.33 -3.51
C PRO A 103 18.16 -15.78 -4.82
N SER A 104 18.11 -16.58 -5.90
CA SER A 104 18.62 -16.11 -7.20
C SER A 104 17.91 -14.81 -7.61
N GLU A 105 18.71 -13.80 -7.88
CA GLU A 105 18.28 -12.46 -8.21
C GLU A 105 17.62 -12.37 -9.58
N ASP A 106 16.68 -11.46 -9.69
CA ASP A 106 16.02 -11.06 -10.94
C ASP A 106 16.81 -9.92 -11.60
N VAL A 107 16.63 -9.72 -12.92
CA VAL A 107 17.30 -8.62 -13.67
C VAL A 107 17.07 -7.26 -13.03
N THR A 108 15.90 -7.04 -12.44
CA THR A 108 15.55 -5.76 -11.80
C THR A 108 16.28 -5.54 -10.48
N ASP A 109 16.67 -6.57 -9.75
CA ASP A 109 17.34 -6.45 -8.43
C ASP A 109 18.70 -5.76 -8.50
N TRP A 110 19.39 -5.91 -9.62
CA TRP A 110 20.68 -5.27 -9.87
C TRP A 110 20.55 -3.85 -10.43
N ALA A 111 19.42 -3.56 -11.08
CA ALA A 111 19.24 -2.31 -11.79
C ALA A 111 18.42 -1.28 -11.03
N ILE A 112 17.49 -1.72 -10.17
CA ILE A 112 16.45 -0.88 -9.60
C ILE A 112 16.42 -1.07 -8.07
N PRO A 113 16.64 -0.01 -7.26
CA PRO A 113 16.51 -0.09 -5.82
C PRO A 113 15.03 -0.25 -5.42
N PHE A 114 14.78 -0.93 -4.31
CA PHE A 114 13.45 -1.04 -3.74
C PHE A 114 13.10 0.23 -2.96
N THR A 115 12.26 1.06 -3.54
CA THR A 115 11.79 2.34 -2.97
C THR A 115 10.27 2.29 -2.83
N PRO A 116 9.72 1.83 -1.68
CA PRO A 116 8.27 1.64 -1.52
C PRO A 116 7.46 2.94 -1.56
N ASP A 117 8.11 4.06 -1.31
CA ASP A 117 7.56 5.40 -1.41
C ASP A 117 7.61 5.99 -2.83
N TRP A 118 8.45 5.44 -3.72
CA TRP A 118 8.58 5.80 -5.13
C TRP A 118 8.57 4.55 -6.02
N PRO A 119 7.41 3.87 -6.17
CA PRO A 119 7.30 2.59 -6.85
C PRO A 119 7.36 2.68 -8.38
N GLU A 120 7.46 3.87 -8.95
CA GLU A 120 7.24 4.13 -10.37
C GLU A 120 8.26 3.40 -11.25
N ILE A 121 9.56 3.48 -10.93
CA ILE A 121 10.62 2.80 -11.71
C ILE A 121 10.42 1.28 -11.63
N ALA A 122 10.24 0.75 -10.42
CA ALA A 122 10.05 -0.68 -10.20
C ALA A 122 8.80 -1.21 -10.91
N SER A 123 7.70 -0.47 -10.84
CA SER A 123 6.43 -0.82 -11.52
C SER A 123 6.57 -0.80 -13.03
N PHE A 124 7.23 0.23 -13.59
CA PHE A 124 7.41 0.38 -15.02
C PHE A 124 8.21 -0.79 -15.62
N TYR A 125 9.29 -1.19 -14.97
CA TYR A 125 10.13 -2.31 -15.40
C TYR A 125 9.64 -3.68 -14.93
N LYS A 126 8.40 -3.78 -14.44
CA LYS A 126 7.76 -5.02 -14.00
C LYS A 126 8.64 -5.78 -12.97
N ALA A 127 9.18 -5.06 -11.97
CA ALA A 127 9.87 -5.69 -10.83
C ALA A 127 8.97 -6.75 -10.17
N PRO A 128 9.54 -7.76 -9.51
CA PRO A 128 8.77 -8.82 -8.87
C PRO A 128 7.63 -8.28 -8.02
N SER A 129 6.46 -8.84 -8.20
CA SER A 129 5.24 -8.45 -7.48
C SER A 129 4.48 -9.67 -6.99
N LEU A 130 3.74 -9.48 -5.91
CA LEU A 130 2.88 -10.49 -5.30
C LEU A 130 1.42 -10.14 -5.56
N SER A 131 0.60 -11.14 -5.76
CA SER A 131 -0.84 -10.95 -5.60
C SER A 131 -1.17 -10.66 -4.12
N PRO A 132 -2.29 -9.98 -3.83
CA PRO A 132 -2.69 -9.71 -2.45
C PRO A 132 -2.81 -10.97 -1.57
N LEU A 133 -3.27 -12.08 -2.14
CA LEU A 133 -3.38 -13.35 -1.41
C LEU A 133 -2.02 -13.99 -1.14
N GLU A 134 -1.07 -13.93 -2.09
CA GLU A 134 0.30 -14.41 -1.87
C GLU A 134 0.98 -13.63 -0.75
N ALA A 135 0.82 -12.31 -0.72
CA ALA A 135 1.37 -11.47 0.34
C ALA A 135 0.83 -11.86 1.74
N LEU A 136 -0.42 -12.34 1.82
CA LEU A 136 -1.05 -12.79 3.06
C LEU A 136 -0.71 -14.24 3.46
N GLN A 137 -0.07 -15.04 2.60
CA GLN A 137 0.27 -16.43 2.93
C GLN A 137 1.30 -16.57 4.05
N SER A 138 2.09 -15.55 4.33
CA SER A 138 2.92 -15.47 5.52
C SER A 138 2.09 -15.10 6.75
N ASP A 139 2.71 -15.13 7.93
CA ASP A 139 2.07 -14.68 9.18
C ASP A 139 2.38 -13.21 9.51
N ALA A 140 2.95 -12.45 8.55
CA ALA A 140 3.28 -11.05 8.72
C ALA A 140 2.02 -10.16 8.65
N ASN A 141 2.01 -9.09 9.45
CA ASN A 141 1.06 -8.01 9.27
C ASN A 141 1.48 -7.14 8.08
N LEU A 142 0.51 -6.64 7.32
CA LEU A 142 0.78 -5.88 6.08
C LEU A 142 0.29 -4.44 6.19
N ALA A 143 1.12 -3.50 5.76
CA ALA A 143 0.72 -2.12 5.48
C ALA A 143 0.73 -1.92 3.96
N ILE A 144 -0.44 -1.80 3.34
CA ILE A 144 -0.59 -1.50 1.92
C ILE A 144 -0.36 0.00 1.74
N VAL A 145 0.67 0.36 1.01
CA VAL A 145 1.05 1.76 0.81
C VAL A 145 0.92 2.18 -0.64
N ALA A 146 0.46 3.39 -0.85
CA ALA A 146 0.43 4.08 -2.13
C ALA A 146 0.11 5.56 -1.92
N GLU A 147 0.35 6.37 -2.94
CA GLU A 147 -0.15 7.76 -2.98
C GLU A 147 -1.68 7.82 -2.92
N PRO A 148 -2.26 8.96 -2.54
CA PRO A 148 -3.70 9.17 -2.59
C PRO A 148 -4.27 8.90 -4.01
N GLY A 149 -5.35 8.11 -4.07
CA GLY A 149 -5.91 7.67 -5.37
C GLY A 149 -5.21 6.45 -5.99
N GLY A 150 -4.15 5.91 -5.38
CA GLY A 150 -3.41 4.72 -5.85
C GLY A 150 -4.13 3.39 -5.67
N GLY A 151 -5.33 3.36 -5.07
CA GLY A 151 -6.17 2.15 -4.97
C GLY A 151 -6.02 1.31 -3.70
N LYS A 152 -5.48 1.88 -2.60
CA LYS A 152 -5.32 1.19 -1.30
C LYS A 152 -6.61 0.56 -0.78
N THR A 153 -7.67 1.35 -0.68
CA THR A 153 -9.02 0.91 -0.27
C THR A 153 -9.55 -0.22 -1.15
N VAL A 154 -9.34 -0.09 -2.47
CA VAL A 154 -9.74 -1.11 -3.46
C VAL A 154 -8.95 -2.41 -3.26
N ALA A 155 -7.65 -2.33 -3.02
CA ALA A 155 -6.81 -3.49 -2.74
C ALA A 155 -7.28 -4.21 -1.47
N LEU A 156 -7.58 -3.47 -0.41
CA LEU A 156 -8.08 -4.02 0.85
C LEU A 156 -9.45 -4.70 0.66
N ALA A 157 -10.38 -4.06 -0.04
CA ALA A 157 -11.70 -4.61 -0.36
C ALA A 157 -11.60 -5.86 -1.24
N TYR A 158 -10.70 -5.87 -2.22
CA TYR A 158 -10.42 -7.03 -3.07
C TYR A 158 -9.89 -8.21 -2.23
N MET A 159 -8.89 -8.00 -1.37
CA MET A 159 -8.35 -9.01 -0.45
C MET A 159 -9.46 -9.61 0.42
N ALA A 160 -10.26 -8.78 1.07
CA ALA A 160 -11.38 -9.23 1.90
C ALA A 160 -12.37 -10.07 1.09
N GLY A 161 -12.72 -9.62 -0.11
CA GLY A 161 -13.63 -10.31 -1.01
C GLY A 161 -13.13 -11.72 -1.41
N GLN A 162 -11.84 -11.85 -1.74
CA GLN A 162 -11.24 -13.13 -2.11
C GLN A 162 -11.23 -14.11 -0.93
N VAL A 163 -10.90 -13.66 0.27
CA VAL A 163 -10.91 -14.50 1.48
C VAL A 163 -12.33 -14.97 1.78
N ILE A 164 -13.34 -14.07 1.72
CA ILE A 164 -14.76 -14.42 1.99
C ILE A 164 -15.29 -15.44 0.98
N ARG A 165 -14.92 -15.30 -0.30
CA ARG A 165 -15.32 -16.23 -1.37
C ARG A 165 -14.58 -17.57 -1.30
N ARG A 166 -13.59 -17.68 -0.43
CA ARG A 166 -12.70 -18.85 -0.33
C ARG A 166 -12.05 -19.17 -1.65
N ASP A 167 -11.43 -18.14 -2.27
CA ASP A 167 -10.70 -18.31 -3.52
C ASP A 167 -9.75 -19.51 -3.40
N PRO A 168 -9.60 -20.35 -4.44
CA PRO A 168 -8.67 -21.49 -4.39
C PRO A 168 -7.24 -21.11 -4.00
N ASN A 169 -6.80 -19.90 -4.38
CA ASN A 169 -5.47 -19.39 -4.04
C ASN A 169 -5.37 -18.84 -2.61
N ALA A 170 -6.47 -18.75 -1.87
CA ALA A 170 -6.45 -18.27 -0.48
C ALA A 170 -5.74 -19.24 0.49
N GLY A 171 -5.57 -20.52 0.12
CA GLY A 171 -4.85 -21.49 0.95
C GLY A 171 -5.35 -21.52 2.39
N LYS A 172 -4.46 -21.29 3.37
CA LYS A 172 -4.80 -21.25 4.80
C LYS A 172 -5.80 -20.15 5.16
N LEU A 173 -5.87 -19.07 4.37
CA LEU A 173 -6.76 -17.92 4.62
C LEU A 173 -8.23 -18.21 4.34
N SER A 174 -8.56 -19.31 3.64
CA SER A 174 -9.93 -19.70 3.32
C SER A 174 -10.83 -19.89 4.55
N ASN A 175 -10.24 -20.10 5.73
CA ASN A 175 -10.94 -20.23 7.01
C ASN A 175 -10.88 -18.95 7.87
N HIS A 176 -10.25 -17.87 7.38
CA HIS A 176 -10.17 -16.62 8.11
C HIS A 176 -11.48 -15.82 7.98
N VAL A 177 -11.70 -14.98 8.97
CA VAL A 177 -12.86 -14.08 9.04
C VAL A 177 -12.32 -12.64 8.87
N PRO A 178 -12.50 -12.01 7.70
CA PRO A 178 -12.18 -10.61 7.51
C PRO A 178 -13.05 -9.72 8.39
N ILE A 179 -12.39 -8.86 9.15
CA ILE A 179 -13.00 -7.87 10.05
C ILE A 179 -12.61 -6.51 9.48
N LEU A 180 -13.43 -5.99 8.56
CA LEU A 180 -13.15 -4.81 7.77
C LEU A 180 -13.74 -3.57 8.44
N ALA A 181 -12.92 -2.55 8.69
CA ALA A 181 -13.37 -1.27 9.24
C ALA A 181 -12.57 -0.12 8.63
N HIS A 182 -13.13 1.09 8.71
CA HIS A 182 -12.40 2.31 8.40
C HIS A 182 -11.90 2.95 9.69
N ALA A 183 -10.66 3.40 9.71
CA ALA A 183 -10.03 3.97 10.91
C ALA A 183 -10.82 5.14 11.51
N SER A 184 -11.41 5.96 10.64
CA SER A 184 -12.26 7.08 11.05
C SER A 184 -13.58 6.67 11.73
N ASP A 185 -14.00 5.40 11.62
CA ASP A 185 -15.20 4.88 12.29
C ASP A 185 -14.91 4.36 13.71
N LEU A 186 -13.63 4.20 14.06
CA LEU A 186 -13.22 3.81 15.40
C LEU A 186 -13.53 4.95 16.40
N SER A 187 -14.19 4.63 17.50
CA SER A 187 -14.40 5.56 18.61
C SER A 187 -13.29 5.33 19.65
N LEU A 188 -12.22 6.13 19.55
CA LEU A 188 -11.05 6.02 20.42
C LEU A 188 -10.95 7.25 21.35
N PRO A 189 -10.30 7.12 22.53
CA PRO A 189 -9.76 5.87 23.12
C PRO A 189 -10.86 4.91 23.56
N ALA A 190 -10.53 3.60 23.66
CA ALA A 190 -11.45 2.61 24.21
C ALA A 190 -11.75 2.93 25.69
N GLU A 191 -13.05 2.89 26.08
CA GLU A 191 -13.49 3.32 27.41
C GLU A 191 -12.88 2.48 28.56
N SER A 192 -12.56 1.21 28.29
CA SER A 192 -11.85 0.34 29.23
C SER A 192 -11.05 -0.74 28.52
N GLN A 193 -10.03 -1.31 29.20
CA GLN A 193 -9.27 -2.46 28.68
C GLN A 193 -10.12 -3.74 28.59
N ASP A 194 -11.21 -3.85 29.33
CA ASP A 194 -12.11 -4.99 29.30
C ASP A 194 -12.97 -4.96 28.04
N ASP A 195 -13.23 -3.79 27.46
CA ASP A 195 -14.04 -3.58 26.27
C ASP A 195 -13.22 -3.17 25.03
N LEU A 196 -12.06 -3.78 24.86
CA LEU A 196 -11.13 -3.48 23.77
C LEU A 196 -11.73 -3.64 22.37
N LEU A 197 -12.74 -4.51 22.21
CA LEU A 197 -13.39 -4.72 20.91
C LEU A 197 -14.48 -3.68 20.59
N ALA A 198 -14.96 -2.90 21.56
CA ALA A 198 -16.06 -1.96 21.35
C ALA A 198 -15.82 -0.96 20.19
N PRO A 199 -14.64 -0.31 20.02
CA PRO A 199 -14.42 0.57 18.89
C PRO A 199 -14.55 -0.14 17.54
N LEU A 200 -13.99 -1.34 17.41
CA LEU A 200 -14.05 -2.14 16.19
C LEU A 200 -15.48 -2.63 15.92
N LEU A 201 -16.19 -3.09 16.95
CA LEU A 201 -17.58 -3.53 16.85
C LEU A 201 -18.52 -2.38 16.47
N GLY A 202 -18.27 -1.19 17.00
CA GLY A 202 -19.01 0.02 16.64
C GLY A 202 -18.84 0.38 15.16
N ALA A 203 -17.61 0.31 14.66
CA ALA A 203 -17.30 0.58 13.25
C ALA A 203 -17.99 -0.44 12.32
N ILE A 204 -17.99 -1.70 12.68
CA ILE A 204 -18.59 -2.79 11.87
C ILE A 204 -20.13 -2.76 11.92
N ALA A 205 -20.72 -2.40 13.07
CA ALA A 205 -22.18 -2.38 13.23
C ALA A 205 -22.87 -1.47 12.21
N GLY A 206 -22.18 -0.46 11.70
CA GLY A 206 -22.72 0.50 10.72
C GLY A 206 -23.12 -0.13 9.37
N TYR A 207 -22.48 -1.23 8.97
CA TYR A 207 -22.79 -1.88 7.69
C TYR A 207 -23.35 -3.31 7.83
N THR A 208 -23.35 -3.87 9.03
CA THR A 208 -23.85 -5.23 9.27
C THR A 208 -25.37 -5.20 9.42
N SER A 209 -26.08 -5.80 8.48
CA SER A 209 -27.55 -5.81 8.47
C SER A 209 -28.17 -7.20 8.57
N SER A 210 -27.46 -8.23 8.13
CA SER A 210 -28.00 -9.62 8.10
C SER A 210 -27.73 -10.39 9.40
N LEU A 211 -26.82 -9.91 10.25
CA LEU A 211 -26.51 -10.48 11.54
C LEU A 211 -27.06 -9.61 12.67
N PRO A 212 -27.83 -10.15 13.64
CA PRO A 212 -28.26 -9.37 14.80
C PRO A 212 -27.08 -8.76 15.55
N THR A 213 -27.16 -7.47 15.87
CA THR A 213 -26.07 -6.71 16.52
C THR A 213 -25.57 -7.37 17.81
N SER A 214 -26.44 -8.05 18.55
CA SER A 214 -26.07 -8.79 19.77
C SER A 214 -25.18 -10.02 19.53
N ARG A 215 -25.07 -10.50 18.30
CA ARG A 215 -24.26 -11.69 17.94
C ARG A 215 -22.91 -11.32 17.35
N ILE A 216 -22.75 -10.10 16.80
CA ILE A 216 -21.51 -9.63 16.19
C ILE A 216 -20.33 -9.77 17.16
N PRO A 217 -20.41 -9.29 18.44
CA PRO A 217 -19.27 -9.34 19.35
C PRO A 217 -18.74 -10.77 19.54
N LYS A 218 -19.67 -11.70 19.80
CA LYS A 218 -19.30 -13.10 20.05
C LYS A 218 -18.71 -13.78 18.81
N THR A 219 -19.20 -13.46 17.62
CA THR A 219 -18.69 -14.03 16.36
C THR A 219 -17.27 -13.58 16.12
N ILE A 220 -16.98 -12.28 16.29
CA ILE A 220 -15.65 -11.69 16.10
C ILE A 220 -14.69 -12.19 17.18
N GLU A 221 -15.09 -12.15 18.46
CA GLU A 221 -14.27 -12.63 19.57
C GLU A 221 -13.88 -14.10 19.38
N THR A 222 -14.84 -14.94 18.98
CA THR A 222 -14.56 -16.37 18.70
C THR A 222 -13.56 -16.54 17.56
N ALA A 223 -13.66 -15.75 16.49
CA ALA A 223 -12.73 -15.82 15.37
C ALA A 223 -11.31 -15.39 15.81
N LEU A 224 -11.19 -14.32 16.59
CA LEU A 224 -9.91 -13.82 17.11
C LEU A 224 -9.27 -14.80 18.10
N GLU A 225 -10.04 -15.40 19.03
CA GLU A 225 -9.56 -16.42 19.96
C GLU A 225 -9.07 -17.68 19.25
N GLN A 226 -9.69 -18.02 18.12
CA GLN A 226 -9.29 -19.17 17.28
C GLN A 226 -8.14 -18.85 16.32
N LYS A 227 -7.58 -17.66 16.38
CA LYS A 227 -6.51 -17.18 15.47
C LYS A 227 -6.93 -17.22 13.99
N ARG A 228 -8.18 -16.93 13.72
CA ARG A 228 -8.77 -16.87 12.38
C ARG A 228 -9.26 -15.47 12.01
N GLY A 229 -9.02 -14.49 12.87
CA GLY A 229 -9.35 -13.11 12.59
C GLY A 229 -8.35 -12.51 11.61
N LEU A 230 -8.84 -11.85 10.57
CA LEU A 230 -8.06 -11.00 9.68
C LEU A 230 -8.56 -9.55 9.88
N VAL A 231 -7.84 -8.79 10.72
CA VAL A 231 -8.20 -7.41 11.03
C VAL A 231 -7.78 -6.51 9.88
N MET A 232 -8.72 -5.83 9.26
CA MET A 232 -8.48 -5.00 8.08
C MET A 232 -8.93 -3.57 8.36
N LEU A 233 -7.98 -2.61 8.42
CA LEU A 233 -8.29 -1.20 8.68
C LEU A 233 -7.88 -0.33 7.49
N ASP A 234 -8.86 0.35 6.93
CA ASP A 234 -8.67 1.34 5.87
C ASP A 234 -8.53 2.75 6.43
N GLY A 235 -7.87 3.65 5.71
CA GLY A 235 -7.85 5.08 5.95
C GLY A 235 -6.88 5.56 7.03
N LEU A 236 -5.82 4.79 7.38
CA LEU A 236 -4.77 5.30 8.27
C LEU A 236 -3.99 6.44 7.63
N ASP A 237 -3.87 6.42 6.31
CA ASP A 237 -3.24 7.47 5.50
C ASP A 237 -4.06 8.78 5.43
N GLU A 238 -5.24 8.82 6.00
CA GLU A 238 -6.09 10.02 6.06
C GLU A 238 -5.97 10.76 7.39
N LEU A 239 -5.43 10.09 8.42
CA LEU A 239 -5.45 10.56 9.79
C LEU A 239 -4.44 11.68 10.06
N SER A 240 -4.77 12.57 10.99
CA SER A 240 -3.80 13.48 11.58
C SER A 240 -2.80 12.70 12.47
N PRO A 241 -1.59 13.23 12.73
CA PRO A 241 -0.58 12.52 13.51
C PRO A 241 -1.08 12.03 14.87
N SER A 242 -1.87 12.83 15.59
CA SER A 242 -2.42 12.45 16.90
C SER A 242 -3.41 11.28 16.81
N HIS A 243 -4.31 11.31 15.83
CA HIS A 243 -5.27 10.22 15.62
C HIS A 243 -4.59 8.93 15.12
N LEU A 244 -3.55 9.06 14.29
CA LEU A 244 -2.76 7.91 13.86
C LEU A 244 -2.11 7.21 15.05
N GLN A 245 -1.52 7.96 15.99
CA GLN A 245 -0.96 7.40 17.23
C GLN A 245 -1.99 6.68 18.08
N GLU A 246 -3.21 7.23 18.21
CA GLU A 246 -4.31 6.56 18.93
C GLU A 246 -4.71 5.23 18.28
N VAL A 247 -4.87 5.21 16.95
CA VAL A 247 -5.16 3.98 16.18
C VAL A 247 -4.03 2.98 16.31
N CYS A 248 -2.79 3.42 16.26
CA CYS A 248 -1.61 2.60 16.46
C CYS A 248 -1.58 1.93 17.85
N ALA A 249 -1.84 2.69 18.91
CA ALA A 249 -1.91 2.17 20.27
C ALA A 249 -3.04 1.12 20.41
N TYR A 250 -4.17 1.39 19.77
CA TYR A 250 -5.30 0.48 19.73
C TYR A 250 -4.96 -0.82 19.00
N LEU A 251 -4.38 -0.76 17.79
CA LEU A 251 -3.92 -1.92 17.04
C LEU A 251 -2.92 -2.76 17.84
N GLY A 252 -1.95 -2.12 18.48
CA GLY A 252 -0.99 -2.80 19.35
C GLY A 252 -1.67 -3.55 20.49
N SER A 253 -2.73 -2.97 21.07
CA SER A 253 -3.51 -3.60 22.14
C SER A 253 -4.30 -4.82 21.63
N ILE A 254 -4.92 -4.73 20.46
CA ILE A 254 -5.64 -5.85 19.80
C ILE A 254 -4.66 -7.00 19.50
N LEU A 255 -3.55 -6.72 18.82
CA LEU A 255 -2.55 -7.74 18.45
C LEU A 255 -1.90 -8.41 19.67
N LYS A 256 -1.73 -7.67 20.76
CA LYS A 256 -1.22 -8.22 22.02
C LYS A 256 -2.26 -9.11 22.74
N LYS A 257 -3.54 -8.73 22.74
CA LYS A 257 -4.62 -9.49 23.38
C LYS A 257 -4.97 -10.76 22.62
N TYR A 258 -4.92 -10.70 21.27
CA TYR A 258 -5.27 -11.81 20.38
C TYR A 258 -4.10 -12.22 19.47
N PRO A 259 -3.01 -12.77 20.04
CA PRO A 259 -1.82 -13.10 19.27
C PRO A 259 -2.05 -14.22 18.26
N GLY A 260 -1.40 -14.12 17.10
CA GLY A 260 -1.49 -15.10 16.01
C GLY A 260 -2.64 -14.83 15.04
N ASN A 261 -3.35 -13.70 15.16
CA ASN A 261 -4.18 -13.16 14.12
C ASN A 261 -3.35 -12.25 13.21
N GLN A 262 -3.78 -12.07 11.97
CA GLN A 262 -3.16 -11.14 11.02
C GLN A 262 -3.91 -9.82 10.96
N ALA A 263 -3.16 -8.76 10.68
CA ALA A 263 -3.74 -7.46 10.40
C ALA A 263 -3.22 -6.93 9.05
N VAL A 264 -4.09 -6.24 8.32
CA VAL A 264 -3.78 -5.50 7.09
C VAL A 264 -4.32 -4.09 7.22
N VAL A 265 -3.47 -3.12 6.97
CA VAL A 265 -3.86 -1.71 7.05
C VAL A 265 -3.50 -0.98 5.75
N THR A 266 -4.19 0.12 5.45
CA THR A 266 -3.75 1.07 4.44
C THR A 266 -2.99 2.20 5.11
N ALA A 267 -1.88 2.64 4.52
CA ALA A 267 -1.02 3.65 5.11
C ALA A 267 -0.38 4.56 4.05
N ASP A 268 0.15 5.69 4.51
CA ASP A 268 0.98 6.57 3.71
C ASP A 268 2.43 6.05 3.71
N PRO A 269 3.10 5.89 2.56
CA PRO A 269 4.47 5.40 2.51
C PRO A 269 5.48 6.32 3.22
N HIS A 270 5.16 7.60 3.38
CA HIS A 270 6.01 8.58 4.04
C HIS A 270 5.75 8.72 5.54
N ASN A 271 4.61 8.19 6.02
CA ASN A 271 4.18 8.27 7.42
C ASN A 271 3.59 6.94 7.89
N LEU A 272 4.46 6.01 8.25
CA LEU A 272 4.10 4.69 8.77
C LEU A 272 3.92 4.70 10.30
N ASP A 273 4.48 5.71 11.00
CA ASP A 273 4.44 5.85 12.46
C ASP A 273 4.80 4.52 13.18
N CYS A 274 3.97 4.04 14.06
CA CYS A 274 4.21 2.84 14.85
C CYS A 274 4.13 1.51 14.07
N LEU A 275 3.65 1.50 12.84
CA LEU A 275 3.37 0.25 12.10
C LEU A 275 4.59 -0.67 12.00
N PRO A 276 5.82 -0.19 11.67
CA PRO A 276 6.99 -1.05 11.66
C PRO A 276 7.29 -1.65 13.04
N ALA A 277 7.08 -0.88 14.11
CA ALA A 277 7.25 -1.35 15.49
C ALA A 277 6.23 -2.44 15.87
N LEU A 278 5.06 -2.47 15.26
CA LEU A 278 4.02 -3.50 15.39
C LEU A 278 4.18 -4.67 14.41
N ASP A 279 5.35 -4.82 13.77
CA ASP A 279 5.68 -5.86 12.80
C ASP A 279 4.90 -5.79 11.47
N PHE A 280 4.36 -4.63 11.10
CA PHE A 280 3.82 -4.44 9.77
C PHE A 280 4.92 -4.30 8.74
N VAL A 281 4.72 -4.97 7.59
CA VAL A 281 5.58 -4.83 6.40
C VAL A 281 4.88 -3.93 5.40
N ALA A 282 5.54 -2.85 5.00
CA ALA A 282 5.03 -1.94 3.98
C ALA A 282 5.17 -2.55 2.59
N LEU A 283 4.05 -2.68 1.88
CA LEU A 283 3.99 -3.19 0.51
C LEU A 283 3.36 -2.14 -0.40
N PRO A 284 4.12 -1.58 -1.34
CA PRO A 284 3.59 -0.62 -2.28
C PRO A 284 2.75 -1.29 -3.35
N ILE A 285 1.63 -0.65 -3.71
CA ILE A 285 0.85 -1.04 -4.87
C ILE A 285 1.64 -0.69 -6.12
N ALA A 286 1.82 -1.66 -7.02
CA ALA A 286 2.43 -1.42 -8.31
C ALA A 286 1.51 -0.54 -9.18
N ASN A 287 2.09 0.44 -9.86
CA ASN A 287 1.36 1.27 -10.82
C ASN A 287 0.83 0.40 -11.97
N TRP A 288 -0.30 0.78 -12.52
CA TRP A 288 -0.88 0.07 -13.66
C TRP A 288 0.03 0.18 -14.90
N SER A 289 0.30 -0.95 -15.52
CA SER A 289 0.97 -1.01 -16.82
C SER A 289 0.09 -0.39 -17.91
N GLU A 290 0.66 -0.13 -19.08
CA GLU A 290 -0.10 0.32 -20.26
C GLU A 290 -1.17 -0.69 -20.67
N GLU A 291 -0.86 -1.97 -20.61
CA GLU A 291 -1.79 -3.08 -20.88
C GLU A 291 -2.99 -3.06 -19.91
N GLU A 292 -2.72 -2.90 -18.61
CA GLU A 292 -3.76 -2.83 -17.57
C GLU A 292 -4.64 -1.59 -17.74
N ARG A 293 -4.05 -0.43 -18.05
CA ARG A 293 -4.80 0.80 -18.35
C ARG A 293 -5.69 0.63 -19.58
N GLY A 294 -5.16 0.04 -20.65
CA GLY A 294 -5.92 -0.26 -21.86
C GLY A 294 -7.06 -1.25 -21.59
N ALA A 295 -6.79 -2.33 -20.88
CA ALA A 295 -7.79 -3.32 -20.50
C ALA A 295 -8.91 -2.70 -19.62
N PHE A 296 -8.57 -1.78 -18.70
CA PHE A 296 -9.56 -1.08 -17.89
C PHE A 296 -10.48 -0.20 -18.74
N ILE A 297 -9.94 0.55 -19.72
CA ILE A 297 -10.73 1.39 -20.64
C ILE A 297 -11.70 0.54 -21.46
N ILE A 298 -11.23 -0.57 -22.02
CA ILE A 298 -12.04 -1.48 -22.82
C ILE A 298 -13.17 -2.08 -21.96
N ARG A 299 -12.82 -2.59 -20.78
CA ARG A 299 -13.78 -3.16 -19.83
C ARG A 299 -14.83 -2.13 -19.39
N TRP A 300 -14.43 -0.90 -19.11
CA TRP A 300 -15.37 0.19 -18.80
C TRP A 300 -16.35 0.43 -19.96
N SER A 301 -15.87 0.46 -21.20
CA SER A 301 -16.72 0.63 -22.39
C SER A 301 -17.78 -0.46 -22.53
N GLU A 302 -17.38 -1.72 -22.32
CA GLU A 302 -18.28 -2.87 -22.36
C GLU A 302 -19.39 -2.77 -21.31
N ILE A 303 -19.02 -2.46 -20.06
CA ILE A 303 -19.96 -2.35 -18.95
C ILE A 303 -20.85 -1.12 -19.12
N TRP A 304 -20.28 0.01 -19.54
CA TRP A 304 -21.04 1.24 -19.81
C TRP A 304 -22.13 1.00 -20.84
N SER A 305 -21.80 0.39 -21.98
CA SER A 305 -22.76 0.07 -23.04
C SER A 305 -23.88 -0.89 -22.61
N ARG A 306 -23.57 -1.74 -21.62
CA ARG A 306 -24.51 -2.74 -21.09
C ARG A 306 -25.47 -2.17 -20.04
N PHE A 307 -25.00 -1.29 -19.15
CA PHE A 307 -25.76 -0.84 -17.98
C PHE A 307 -26.26 0.60 -18.07
N ILE A 308 -25.59 1.46 -18.86
CA ILE A 308 -25.93 2.87 -18.95
C ILE A 308 -26.65 3.12 -20.28
N VAL A 309 -27.91 3.50 -20.17
CA VAL A 309 -28.70 3.93 -21.37
C VAL A 309 -28.28 5.35 -21.73
N SER A 310 -27.42 5.49 -22.72
CA SER A 310 -27.01 6.81 -23.22
C SER A 310 -28.15 7.44 -24.03
N ALA A 311 -28.46 8.69 -23.74
CA ALA A 311 -29.39 9.50 -24.54
C ALA A 311 -28.79 9.91 -25.91
N SER A 312 -27.46 9.90 -26.03
CA SER A 312 -26.75 10.15 -27.29
C SER A 312 -26.46 8.85 -28.03
N LYS A 313 -26.68 8.83 -29.33
CA LYS A 313 -26.35 7.68 -30.20
C LYS A 313 -24.85 7.56 -30.50
N GLU A 314 -24.03 8.50 -30.08
CA GLU A 314 -22.60 8.50 -30.30
C GLU A 314 -21.93 7.76 -29.13
N THR A 315 -21.48 6.54 -29.37
CA THR A 315 -20.62 5.78 -28.49
C THR A 315 -19.18 6.21 -28.72
N ILE A 316 -18.46 6.54 -27.65
CA ILE A 316 -17.03 6.82 -27.75
C ILE A 316 -16.32 5.53 -28.11
N ASP A 317 -15.45 5.59 -29.11
CA ASP A 317 -14.56 4.48 -29.42
C ASP A 317 -13.52 4.30 -28.31
N PRO A 318 -13.51 3.17 -27.60
CA PRO A 318 -12.55 2.93 -26.52
C PRO A 318 -11.10 2.94 -27.00
N MET A 319 -10.83 2.60 -28.26
CA MET A 319 -9.47 2.61 -28.83
C MET A 319 -8.92 4.03 -28.99
N LEU A 320 -9.79 5.01 -29.28
CA LEU A 320 -9.37 6.43 -29.26
C LEU A 320 -8.99 6.89 -27.86
N LEU A 321 -9.75 6.46 -26.83
CA LEU A 321 -9.41 6.76 -25.44
C LEU A 321 -8.11 6.07 -25.00
N VAL A 322 -7.89 4.84 -25.40
CA VAL A 322 -6.61 4.14 -25.15
C VAL A 322 -5.47 4.94 -25.80
N GLY A 323 -5.60 5.33 -27.07
CA GLY A 323 -4.59 6.14 -27.73
C GLY A 323 -4.29 7.47 -27.03
N TRP A 324 -5.32 8.09 -26.45
CA TRP A 324 -5.17 9.38 -25.77
C TRP A 324 -4.69 9.26 -24.33
N LEU A 325 -5.21 8.31 -23.53
CA LEU A 325 -4.92 8.21 -22.10
C LEU A 325 -3.73 7.31 -21.75
N VAL A 326 -3.44 6.30 -22.57
CA VAL A 326 -2.36 5.33 -22.33
C VAL A 326 -1.04 5.81 -22.93
N ASN A 327 -1.07 6.32 -24.15
CA ASN A 327 0.14 6.76 -24.87
C ASN A 327 0.65 8.14 -24.41
N ASN A 328 -0.01 8.77 -23.46
CA ASN A 328 0.45 10.04 -22.89
C ASN A 328 1.53 9.76 -21.82
N THR A 329 2.57 10.59 -21.78
CA THR A 329 3.61 10.55 -20.75
C THR A 329 3.09 10.81 -19.32
N ALA A 330 1.87 11.35 -19.19
CA ALA A 330 1.23 11.54 -17.90
C ALA A 330 0.86 10.19 -17.27
N GLN A 331 1.49 9.88 -16.15
CA GLN A 331 1.13 8.71 -15.36
C GLN A 331 -0.07 9.05 -14.46
N TYR A 332 -1.26 8.60 -14.85
CA TYR A 332 -2.48 8.75 -14.05
C TYR A 332 -2.55 7.72 -12.94
N THR A 333 -2.97 8.14 -11.75
CA THR A 333 -3.39 7.21 -10.70
C THR A 333 -4.65 6.45 -11.13
N PRO A 334 -4.95 5.27 -10.56
CA PRO A 334 -6.21 4.57 -10.81
C PRO A 334 -7.46 5.44 -10.61
N LEU A 335 -7.44 6.32 -9.61
CA LEU A 335 -8.52 7.28 -9.37
C LEU A 335 -8.67 8.28 -10.53
N GLU A 336 -7.59 8.93 -10.92
CA GLU A 336 -7.60 9.94 -11.99
C GLU A 336 -8.02 9.32 -13.32
N LEU A 337 -7.50 8.14 -13.64
CA LEU A 337 -7.89 7.42 -14.86
C LEU A 337 -9.38 7.07 -14.85
N THR A 338 -9.89 6.56 -13.72
CA THR A 338 -11.33 6.26 -13.54
C THR A 338 -12.18 7.49 -13.79
N LEU A 339 -11.82 8.64 -13.21
CA LEU A 339 -12.54 9.88 -13.37
C LEU A 339 -12.49 10.42 -14.79
N LYS A 340 -11.32 10.33 -15.47
CA LYS A 340 -11.19 10.77 -16.88
C LYS A 340 -12.02 9.90 -17.81
N ILE A 341 -12.01 8.58 -17.63
CA ILE A 341 -12.83 7.65 -18.42
C ILE A 341 -14.31 7.93 -18.19
N TRP A 342 -14.71 8.05 -16.92
CA TRP A 342 -16.11 8.36 -16.59
C TRP A 342 -16.57 9.67 -17.23
N ALA A 343 -15.78 10.73 -17.10
CA ALA A 343 -16.12 12.02 -17.70
C ALA A 343 -16.21 11.93 -19.24
N ALA A 344 -15.29 11.22 -19.88
CA ALA A 344 -15.34 11.00 -21.33
C ALA A 344 -16.61 10.29 -21.75
N PHE A 345 -16.94 9.12 -21.16
CA PHE A 345 -18.16 8.37 -21.47
C PHE A 345 -19.45 9.11 -21.12
N ALA A 346 -19.39 10.03 -20.16
CA ALA A 346 -20.51 10.87 -19.80
C ALA A 346 -20.68 12.11 -20.67
N GLY A 347 -19.76 12.35 -21.63
CA GLY A 347 -19.81 13.48 -22.56
C GLY A 347 -19.33 14.80 -21.99
N ASP A 348 -18.51 14.80 -20.93
CA ASP A 348 -17.92 16.01 -20.37
C ASP A 348 -16.75 16.49 -21.23
N SER A 349 -16.62 17.81 -21.36
CA SER A 349 -15.42 18.43 -21.90
C SER A 349 -14.30 18.35 -20.87
N LEU A 350 -13.21 17.66 -21.21
CA LEU A 350 -12.04 17.49 -20.35
C LEU A 350 -10.85 18.28 -20.90
N GLY A 351 -10.16 18.96 -19.97
CA GLY A 351 -8.83 19.47 -20.22
C GLY A 351 -7.75 18.37 -20.12
N PRO A 352 -6.49 18.70 -20.44
CA PRO A 352 -5.39 17.75 -20.47
C PRO A 352 -4.90 17.33 -19.07
N GLN A 353 -5.14 18.17 -18.04
CA GLN A 353 -4.60 17.93 -16.71
C GLN A 353 -5.42 16.91 -15.89
N PRO A 354 -4.81 16.17 -14.94
CA PRO A 354 -5.54 15.29 -14.04
C PRO A 354 -6.63 15.99 -13.24
N ILE A 355 -6.38 17.24 -12.81
CA ILE A 355 -7.30 18.07 -12.02
C ILE A 355 -8.65 18.34 -12.75
N ASP A 356 -8.64 18.37 -14.08
CA ASP A 356 -9.86 18.59 -14.89
C ASP A 356 -10.89 17.48 -14.67
N ALA A 357 -10.43 16.27 -14.37
CA ALA A 357 -11.32 15.14 -14.10
C ALA A 357 -12.02 15.26 -12.74
N LEU A 358 -11.35 15.83 -11.73
CA LEU A 358 -11.96 16.14 -10.43
C LEU A 358 -13.08 17.17 -10.59
N GLU A 359 -12.81 18.21 -11.37
CA GLU A 359 -13.78 19.26 -11.65
C GLU A 359 -15.03 18.72 -12.39
N ALA A 360 -14.84 17.89 -13.40
CA ALA A 360 -15.94 17.26 -14.13
C ALA A 360 -16.79 16.36 -13.21
N PHE A 361 -16.14 15.57 -12.34
CA PHE A 361 -16.82 14.73 -11.37
C PHE A 361 -17.66 15.54 -10.39
N LEU A 362 -17.08 16.56 -9.77
CA LEU A 362 -17.80 17.42 -8.82
C LEU A 362 -19.01 18.12 -9.46
N ARG A 363 -18.85 18.64 -10.67
CA ARG A 363 -19.93 19.28 -11.43
C ARG A 363 -21.10 18.32 -11.66
N ARG A 364 -20.80 17.05 -11.96
CA ARG A 364 -21.79 16.00 -12.15
C ARG A 364 -22.50 15.64 -10.86
N MET A 365 -21.77 15.46 -9.77
CA MET A 365 -22.32 15.04 -8.49
C MET A 365 -23.11 16.17 -7.79
N THR A 366 -22.84 17.41 -8.13
CA THR A 366 -23.59 18.57 -7.61
C THR A 366 -24.76 19.01 -8.50
N TYR A 367 -25.08 18.22 -9.55
CA TYR A 367 -26.20 18.49 -10.46
C TYR A 367 -27.51 18.68 -9.68
N GLY A 368 -28.23 19.71 -10.00
CA GLY A 368 -29.50 20.08 -9.33
C GLY A 368 -29.40 21.35 -8.47
N GLN A 369 -28.32 21.60 -7.76
CA GLN A 369 -27.99 22.83 -7.05
C GLN A 369 -26.46 23.08 -7.11
N PRO A 370 -25.89 23.25 -8.29
CA PRO A 370 -24.44 23.17 -8.46
C PRO A 370 -23.69 24.28 -7.69
N GLU A 371 -24.12 25.53 -7.78
CA GLU A 371 -23.41 26.62 -7.10
C GLU A 371 -23.47 26.50 -5.58
N ARG A 372 -24.68 26.28 -5.03
CA ARG A 372 -24.87 26.16 -3.58
C ARG A 372 -24.09 24.98 -2.99
N ASN A 373 -24.24 23.82 -3.60
CA ASN A 373 -23.58 22.60 -3.13
C ASN A 373 -22.06 22.72 -3.25
N ARG A 374 -21.57 23.36 -4.32
CA ARG A 374 -20.14 23.59 -4.54
C ARG A 374 -19.55 24.47 -3.43
N LEU A 375 -20.10 25.63 -3.17
CA LEU A 375 -19.64 26.53 -2.12
C LEU A 375 -19.71 25.89 -0.73
N ALA A 376 -20.81 25.20 -0.42
CA ALA A 376 -20.94 24.49 0.84
C ALA A 376 -19.88 23.42 1.01
N PHE A 377 -19.58 22.71 -0.06
CA PHE A 377 -18.60 21.64 -0.06
C PHE A 377 -17.16 22.17 0.10
N GLU A 378 -16.82 23.25 -0.60
CA GLU A 378 -15.55 23.96 -0.46
C GLU A 378 -15.36 24.52 0.96
N GLN A 379 -16.41 25.12 1.53
CA GLN A 379 -16.39 25.62 2.90
C GLN A 379 -16.18 24.48 3.91
N MET A 380 -16.92 23.40 3.81
CA MET A 380 -16.76 22.24 4.70
C MET A 380 -15.34 21.66 4.58
N ALA A 381 -14.85 21.44 3.36
CA ALA A 381 -13.52 20.91 3.10
C ALA A 381 -12.42 21.78 3.70
N SER A 382 -12.48 23.10 3.50
CA SER A 382 -11.49 24.04 4.04
C SER A 382 -11.45 24.01 5.57
N GLN A 383 -12.60 23.98 6.25
CA GLN A 383 -12.67 23.89 7.71
C GLN A 383 -12.12 22.56 8.23
N MET A 384 -12.42 21.45 7.56
CA MET A 384 -11.85 20.14 7.92
C MET A 384 -10.33 20.13 7.83
N ILE A 385 -9.76 20.67 6.75
CA ILE A 385 -8.32 20.75 6.56
C ILE A 385 -7.66 21.69 7.59
N LEU A 386 -8.24 22.88 7.83
CA LEU A 386 -7.72 23.82 8.82
C LEU A 386 -7.75 23.28 10.25
N ALA A 387 -8.78 22.50 10.58
CA ALA A 387 -8.93 21.85 11.88
C ALA A 387 -8.15 20.52 11.99
N MET A 388 -7.48 20.07 10.94
CA MET A 388 -6.80 18.75 10.84
C MET A 388 -7.75 17.56 11.15
N LEU A 389 -9.00 17.65 10.72
CA LEU A 389 -10.05 16.67 10.96
C LEU A 389 -10.42 15.96 9.66
N PRO A 390 -10.03 14.69 9.44
CA PRO A 390 -10.52 13.89 8.31
C PRO A 390 -12.02 13.56 8.43
N VAL A 391 -12.53 13.60 9.67
CA VAL A 391 -13.93 13.34 10.03
C VAL A 391 -14.41 14.39 11.02
N ALA A 392 -15.61 14.91 10.84
CA ALA A 392 -16.21 15.91 11.72
C ALA A 392 -17.52 15.38 12.34
N GLU A 393 -17.83 15.81 13.54
CA GLU A 393 -19.18 15.64 14.08
C GLU A 393 -20.20 16.32 13.19
N ARG A 394 -21.35 15.70 12.98
CA ARG A 394 -22.42 16.27 12.13
C ARG A 394 -22.81 17.68 12.54
N ARG A 395 -22.95 17.92 13.86
CA ARG A 395 -23.28 19.26 14.39
C ARG A 395 -22.21 20.31 14.08
N LEU A 396 -20.93 19.90 14.13
CA LEU A 396 -19.81 20.77 13.78
C LEU A 396 -19.83 21.10 12.28
N ALA A 397 -20.04 20.12 11.42
CA ALA A 397 -20.18 20.33 9.99
C ALA A 397 -21.37 21.24 9.66
N GLU A 398 -22.52 21.05 10.31
CA GLU A 398 -23.69 21.95 10.17
C GLU A 398 -23.38 23.38 10.63
N SER A 399 -22.58 23.54 11.70
CA SER A 399 -22.17 24.87 12.19
C SER A 399 -21.29 25.60 11.17
N TRP A 400 -20.33 24.92 10.56
CA TRP A 400 -19.49 25.49 9.50
C TRP A 400 -20.32 25.97 8.30
N LEU A 401 -21.34 25.22 7.93
CA LEU A 401 -22.23 25.55 6.81
C LEU A 401 -23.29 26.61 7.16
N SER A 402 -23.50 26.85 8.45
CA SER A 402 -24.51 27.88 8.88
C SER A 402 -23.91 29.28 9.10
N GLY A 403 -22.59 29.44 9.01
CA GLY A 403 -21.93 30.73 9.25
C GLY A 403 -22.03 31.20 10.70
N SER A 404 -21.87 30.27 11.65
CA SER A 404 -22.17 30.47 13.07
C SER A 404 -21.25 31.44 13.84
N ASP A 405 -20.19 31.97 13.23
CA ASP A 405 -19.31 32.95 13.86
C ASP A 405 -19.80 34.41 13.66
N VAL A 406 -20.82 34.61 12.81
CA VAL A 406 -21.46 35.91 12.66
C VAL A 406 -22.89 35.82 13.20
N SER A 407 -23.16 36.44 14.32
CA SER A 407 -24.54 36.45 14.87
C SER A 407 -25.52 36.98 13.82
N VAL A 408 -26.71 36.35 13.73
CA VAL A 408 -27.77 36.78 12.79
C VAL A 408 -28.07 38.28 12.94
N GLN A 409 -27.88 38.81 14.15
CA GLN A 409 -28.03 40.24 14.44
C GLN A 409 -26.90 41.10 13.83
N GLU A 410 -25.66 40.60 13.73
CA GLU A 410 -24.57 41.33 13.05
C GLU A 410 -24.72 41.30 11.54
N LEU A 411 -25.29 40.22 10.97
CA LEU A 411 -25.63 40.14 9.54
C LEU A 411 -26.76 41.13 9.14
N GLU A 412 -27.71 41.38 10.04
CA GLU A 412 -28.81 42.35 9.82
C GLU A 412 -28.37 43.81 10.03
N THR A 413 -27.30 44.05 10.79
CA THR A 413 -26.79 45.41 11.13
C THR A 413 -25.68 45.89 10.19
N LEU A 414 -25.16 45.04 9.27
CA LEU A 414 -24.21 45.51 8.26
C LEU A 414 -24.90 46.46 7.28
N PRO A 415 -24.36 47.68 7.05
CA PRO A 415 -24.97 48.69 6.21
C PRO A 415 -25.16 48.19 4.78
N GLU A 416 -26.34 48.43 4.21
CA GLU A 416 -26.71 48.08 2.83
C GLU A 416 -25.77 48.68 1.76
N ASN A 417 -24.88 49.57 2.16
CA ASN A 417 -23.94 50.33 1.30
C ASN A 417 -22.49 49.88 1.38
N GLY A 418 -22.19 48.65 1.86
CA GLY A 418 -20.86 48.08 1.83
C GLY A 418 -20.36 47.73 0.42
N ASP A 419 -19.03 47.70 0.23
CA ASP A 419 -18.36 47.39 -1.04
C ASP A 419 -18.83 46.07 -1.65
N SER A 420 -18.64 45.92 -2.95
CA SER A 420 -19.12 44.76 -3.72
C SER A 420 -18.62 43.42 -3.16
N GLU A 421 -17.47 43.39 -2.52
CA GLU A 421 -16.87 42.19 -1.87
C GLU A 421 -17.69 41.73 -0.65
N ASP A 422 -18.09 42.61 0.25
CA ASP A 422 -18.90 42.29 1.43
C ASP A 422 -20.29 41.72 1.06
N LYS A 423 -20.87 42.21 -0.04
CA LYS A 423 -22.14 41.67 -0.55
C LYS A 423 -21.98 40.29 -1.15
N SER A 424 -20.85 39.99 -1.74
CA SER A 424 -20.57 38.66 -2.29
C SER A 424 -20.39 37.61 -1.18
N ILE A 425 -19.62 37.91 -0.16
CA ILE A 425 -19.40 37.05 1.03
C ILE A 425 -20.72 36.76 1.75
N ARG A 426 -21.54 37.78 1.97
CA ARG A 426 -22.86 37.63 2.60
C ARG A 426 -23.81 36.73 1.79
N ARG A 427 -23.82 36.86 0.46
CA ARG A 427 -24.61 35.99 -0.43
C ARG A 427 -24.11 34.55 -0.40
N GLU A 428 -22.79 34.33 -0.31
CA GLU A 428 -22.18 33.03 -0.25
C GLU A 428 -22.49 32.27 1.04
N ILE A 429 -22.40 32.93 2.20
CA ILE A 429 -22.76 32.34 3.51
C ILE A 429 -24.24 31.94 3.56
N VAL A 430 -25.13 32.80 3.07
CA VAL A 430 -26.58 32.49 3.03
C VAL A 430 -26.87 31.32 2.07
N ARG A 431 -26.13 31.21 0.97
CA ARG A 431 -26.29 30.10 0.00
C ARG A 431 -25.86 28.75 0.53
N ALA A 432 -24.83 28.69 1.37
CA ALA A 432 -24.32 27.44 1.93
C ALA A 432 -25.20 26.83 3.05
N ARG A 433 -26.02 27.67 3.71
CA ARG A 433 -26.86 27.26 4.85
C ARG A 433 -27.84 26.14 4.49
N GLY A 434 -27.80 25.03 5.27
CA GLY A 434 -28.70 23.88 5.07
C GLY A 434 -28.34 23.02 3.86
N ALA A 435 -27.06 23.06 3.37
CA ALA A 435 -26.62 22.24 2.24
C ALA A 435 -26.24 20.81 2.62
N LEU A 436 -25.93 20.52 3.90
CA LEU A 436 -25.47 19.19 4.33
C LEU A 436 -26.39 18.04 3.89
N PRO A 437 -27.73 18.11 4.02
CA PRO A 437 -28.61 17.05 3.51
C PRO A 437 -28.43 16.78 2.01
N SER A 438 -28.32 17.83 1.21
CA SER A 438 -28.11 17.70 -0.25
C SER A 438 -26.75 17.09 -0.59
N LEU A 439 -25.69 17.41 0.18
CA LEU A 439 -24.36 16.81 0.01
C LEU A 439 -24.35 15.33 0.41
N LEU A 440 -25.11 14.95 1.42
CA LEU A 440 -25.30 13.54 1.81
C LEU A 440 -26.10 12.77 0.76
N GLU A 441 -27.17 13.34 0.20
CA GLU A 441 -27.96 12.72 -0.88
C GLU A 441 -27.14 12.53 -2.16
N SER A 442 -26.24 13.46 -2.48
CA SER A 442 -25.35 13.34 -3.64
C SER A 442 -24.24 12.29 -3.46
N GLY A 443 -24.02 11.80 -2.22
CA GLY A 443 -22.93 10.88 -1.88
C GLY A 443 -21.55 11.53 -1.80
N LEU A 444 -21.46 12.86 -1.93
CA LEU A 444 -20.19 13.59 -1.79
C LEU A 444 -19.73 13.67 -0.34
N VAL A 445 -20.69 13.67 0.58
CA VAL A 445 -20.45 13.53 2.02
C VAL A 445 -21.00 12.18 2.47
N VAL A 446 -20.24 11.48 3.28
CA VAL A 446 -20.55 10.13 3.75
C VAL A 446 -20.81 10.17 5.26
N ASN A 447 -21.86 9.46 5.69
CA ASN A 447 -22.11 9.25 7.11
C ASN A 447 -21.09 8.27 7.67
N ARG A 448 -20.49 8.59 8.81
CA ARG A 448 -19.58 7.76 9.58
C ARG A 448 -20.24 7.33 10.89
N ALA A 449 -19.62 6.37 11.57
CA ALA A 449 -20.06 5.92 12.88
C ALA A 449 -20.14 7.09 13.88
N ALA A 450 -20.98 6.98 14.92
CA ALA A 450 -21.16 7.96 16.00
C ALA A 450 -21.59 9.36 15.54
N ASP A 451 -22.51 9.44 14.57
CA ASP A 451 -23.08 10.70 14.02
C ASP A 451 -22.02 11.68 13.50
N ARG A 452 -20.98 11.12 12.85
CA ARG A 452 -19.90 11.85 12.18
C ARG A 452 -20.10 11.85 10.67
N VAL A 453 -19.45 12.78 10.00
CA VAL A 453 -19.47 12.91 8.53
C VAL A 453 -18.03 13.09 8.01
N SER A 454 -17.77 12.59 6.82
CA SER A 454 -16.53 12.83 6.07
C SER A 454 -16.84 13.13 4.62
N ILE A 455 -15.89 13.75 3.94
CA ILE A 455 -15.93 13.83 2.47
C ILE A 455 -15.61 12.43 1.94
N MET A 456 -16.28 12.03 0.84
CA MET A 456 -16.23 10.66 0.32
C MET A 456 -14.82 10.18 -0.04
N HIS A 457 -13.90 11.09 -0.36
CA HIS A 457 -12.53 10.76 -0.72
C HIS A 457 -11.56 11.91 -0.33
N PRO A 458 -10.38 11.61 0.27
CA PRO A 458 -9.45 12.63 0.74
C PRO A 458 -8.90 13.53 -0.38
N VAL A 459 -8.71 12.99 -1.59
CA VAL A 459 -8.32 13.78 -2.77
C VAL A 459 -9.35 14.88 -3.08
N LEU A 460 -10.64 14.54 -3.03
CA LEU A 460 -11.71 15.54 -3.23
C LEU A 460 -11.74 16.58 -2.12
N ALA A 461 -11.54 16.15 -0.88
CA ALA A 461 -11.47 17.06 0.27
C ALA A 461 -10.35 18.09 0.08
N SER A 462 -9.15 17.62 -0.26
CA SER A 462 -7.98 18.48 -0.47
C SER A 462 -8.14 19.42 -1.68
N TYR A 463 -8.70 18.91 -2.79
CA TYR A 463 -8.97 19.73 -3.97
C TYR A 463 -9.97 20.86 -3.68
N LEU A 464 -11.08 20.55 -2.99
CA LEU A 464 -12.09 21.55 -2.63
C LEU A 464 -11.57 22.57 -1.62
N ALA A 465 -10.81 22.09 -0.63
CA ALA A 465 -10.16 22.98 0.33
C ALA A 465 -9.16 23.93 -0.35
N SER A 466 -8.42 23.45 -1.35
CA SER A 466 -7.49 24.30 -2.12
C SER A 466 -8.21 25.44 -2.83
N ASN A 467 -9.38 25.17 -3.43
CA ASN A 467 -10.17 26.19 -4.11
C ASN A 467 -10.71 27.27 -3.15
N ALA A 468 -11.10 26.86 -1.93
CA ALA A 468 -11.56 27.81 -0.92
C ALA A 468 -10.42 28.63 -0.29
N LEU A 469 -9.26 28.01 -0.06
CA LEU A 469 -8.15 28.62 0.69
C LEU A 469 -7.22 29.47 -0.19
N LEU A 470 -7.07 29.14 -1.46
CA LEU A 470 -6.16 29.85 -2.37
C LEU A 470 -6.48 31.35 -2.49
N PRO A 471 -7.74 31.79 -2.73
CA PRO A 471 -8.09 33.19 -2.80
C PRO A 471 -7.85 33.96 -1.49
N LEU A 472 -7.83 33.26 -0.36
CA LEU A 472 -7.63 33.82 0.98
C LEU A 472 -6.15 33.85 1.41
N GLY A 473 -5.22 33.43 0.54
CA GLY A 473 -3.81 33.32 0.90
C GLY A 473 -3.50 32.22 1.92
N GLY A 474 -4.33 31.20 2.01
CA GLY A 474 -4.25 30.12 3.01
C GLY A 474 -3.01 29.22 2.90
N GLY A 475 -2.22 29.34 1.83
CA GLY A 475 -0.99 28.55 1.67
C GLY A 475 0.03 28.78 2.79
N ASP A 476 0.24 30.03 3.17
CA ASP A 476 1.16 30.38 4.27
C ASP A 476 0.68 29.84 5.63
N GLN A 477 -0.64 29.80 5.87
CA GLN A 477 -1.23 29.23 7.07
C GLN A 477 -1.05 27.71 7.10
N LEU A 478 -1.28 27.03 5.98
CA LEU A 478 -1.12 25.58 5.90
C LEU A 478 0.32 25.15 6.10
N VAL A 479 1.29 25.86 5.55
CA VAL A 479 2.72 25.54 5.73
C VAL A 479 3.13 25.47 7.19
N THR A 480 2.50 26.23 8.08
CA THR A 480 2.81 26.24 9.52
C THR A 480 2.19 25.06 10.31
N GLN A 481 1.25 24.32 9.71
CA GLN A 481 0.68 23.13 10.34
C GLN A 481 1.71 21.99 10.39
N PRO A 482 1.58 21.03 11.35
CA PRO A 482 2.30 19.76 11.30
C PRO A 482 2.08 19.05 9.96
N ASP A 483 3.04 18.24 9.54
CA ASP A 483 2.90 17.48 8.29
C ASP A 483 1.87 16.36 8.47
N TRP A 484 0.92 16.33 7.57
CA TRP A 484 -0.09 15.29 7.46
C TRP A 484 -0.65 15.29 6.03
N PRO A 485 -1.22 14.15 5.53
CA PRO A 485 -1.61 14.02 4.13
C PRO A 485 -2.62 15.07 3.65
N GLY A 486 -3.59 15.45 4.47
CA GLY A 486 -4.57 16.49 4.11
C GLY A 486 -3.94 17.84 3.82
N LYS A 487 -2.95 18.28 4.62
CA LYS A 487 -2.16 19.49 4.36
C LYS A 487 -1.39 19.40 3.04
N LEU A 488 -0.61 18.33 2.88
CA LEU A 488 0.28 18.18 1.71
C LEU A 488 -0.51 18.10 0.41
N ASN A 489 -1.61 17.34 0.39
CA ASN A 489 -2.48 17.25 -0.78
C ASN A 489 -3.21 18.57 -1.09
N THR A 490 -3.62 19.33 -0.07
CA THR A 490 -4.25 20.65 -0.27
C THR A 490 -3.25 21.63 -0.88
N LEU A 491 -2.01 21.67 -0.35
CA LEU A 491 -0.93 22.49 -0.90
C LEU A 491 -0.56 22.07 -2.33
N HIS A 492 -0.61 20.77 -2.64
CA HIS A 492 -0.44 20.26 -4.00
C HIS A 492 -1.45 20.89 -4.97
N TYR A 493 -2.75 20.81 -4.65
CA TYR A 493 -3.78 21.37 -5.54
C TYR A 493 -3.76 22.90 -5.60
N MET A 494 -3.36 23.58 -4.53
CA MET A 494 -3.09 25.02 -4.58
C MET A 494 -1.93 25.34 -5.54
N ALA A 495 -0.83 24.56 -5.49
CA ALA A 495 0.30 24.73 -6.41
C ALA A 495 -0.06 24.37 -7.86
N ALA A 496 -0.98 23.44 -8.07
CA ALA A 496 -1.47 23.05 -9.39
C ALA A 496 -2.33 24.14 -10.07
N THR A 497 -2.86 25.10 -9.31
CA THR A 497 -3.66 26.20 -9.83
C THR A 497 -2.93 27.54 -9.83
N ASP A 498 -2.01 27.78 -8.89
CA ASP A 498 -1.26 29.04 -8.76
C ASP A 498 0.13 28.96 -9.35
N ARG A 499 0.44 29.85 -10.29
CA ARG A 499 1.75 29.95 -10.93
C ARG A 499 2.84 30.53 -10.02
N GLN A 500 2.48 31.28 -9.00
CA GLN A 500 3.46 31.97 -8.14
C GLN A 500 3.85 31.13 -6.93
N SER A 501 2.89 30.59 -6.20
CA SER A 501 3.05 29.70 -5.01
C SER A 501 4.33 29.93 -4.21
N ASN A 502 4.54 31.17 -3.76
CA ASN A 502 5.80 31.59 -3.10
C ASN A 502 6.09 30.82 -1.80
N TRP A 503 5.07 30.24 -1.21
CA TRP A 503 5.15 29.42 -0.01
C TRP A 503 5.82 28.06 -0.28
N VAL A 504 5.89 27.59 -1.53
CA VAL A 504 6.58 26.34 -1.90
C VAL A 504 8.04 26.35 -1.42
N GLN A 505 8.73 27.48 -1.51
CA GLN A 505 10.12 27.61 -1.04
C GLN A 505 10.28 27.33 0.46
N LYS A 506 9.23 27.57 1.25
CA LYS A 506 9.28 27.34 2.72
C LYS A 506 9.25 25.85 3.08
N LEU A 507 8.81 25.00 2.17
CA LEU A 507 8.77 23.55 2.36
C LEU A 507 10.09 22.86 2.01
N ILE A 508 10.97 23.54 1.25
CA ILE A 508 12.25 23.00 0.82
C ILE A 508 13.29 23.43 1.84
N GLN A 509 13.88 22.47 2.51
CA GLN A 509 14.93 22.68 3.49
C GLN A 509 16.32 22.48 2.87
N ASP A 510 17.31 23.06 3.52
CA ASP A 510 18.71 22.85 3.16
C ASP A 510 19.12 21.39 3.49
N GLU A 511 19.98 20.78 2.67
CA GLU A 511 20.56 19.45 2.88
C GLU A 511 21.18 19.27 4.27
N SER A 512 21.78 20.35 4.82
CA SER A 512 22.37 20.30 6.16
C SER A 512 21.34 20.09 7.27
N ILE A 513 20.06 20.37 6.98
CA ILE A 513 18.93 20.23 7.91
C ILE A 513 18.10 18.98 7.58
N ASP A 514 17.91 18.70 6.28
CA ASP A 514 17.17 17.55 5.77
C ASP A 514 18.07 16.64 4.92
N PRO A 515 18.83 15.73 5.53
CA PRO A 515 19.76 14.85 4.82
C PRO A 515 19.08 13.85 3.90
N LEU A 516 17.77 13.67 4.03
CA LEU A 516 16.97 12.81 3.20
C LEU A 516 16.26 13.55 2.06
N LEU A 517 16.35 14.87 2.00
CA LEU A 517 15.67 15.73 1.01
C LEU A 517 14.14 15.51 0.95
N LYS A 518 13.52 15.14 2.06
CA LYS A 518 12.08 14.82 2.10
C LYS A 518 11.22 16.01 1.67
N GLY A 519 11.54 17.22 2.12
CA GLY A 519 10.81 18.42 1.70
C GLY A 519 10.87 18.64 0.20
N LEU A 520 12.04 18.50 -0.41
CA LEU A 520 12.22 18.63 -1.86
C LEU A 520 11.47 17.52 -2.61
N LEU A 521 11.56 16.27 -2.15
CA LEU A 521 10.90 15.14 -2.78
C LEU A 521 9.37 15.21 -2.68
N SER A 522 8.82 15.64 -1.53
CA SER A 522 7.38 15.83 -1.37
C SER A 522 6.83 16.87 -2.36
N VAL A 523 7.49 18.02 -2.47
CA VAL A 523 7.06 19.07 -3.41
C VAL A 523 7.28 18.65 -4.87
N SER A 524 8.29 17.85 -5.16
CA SER A 524 8.59 17.42 -6.52
C SER A 524 7.49 16.55 -7.16
N ARG A 525 6.68 15.84 -6.37
CA ARG A 525 5.50 15.13 -6.89
C ARG A 525 4.47 16.04 -7.52
N TRP A 526 4.41 17.31 -7.11
CA TRP A 526 3.47 18.30 -7.62
C TRP A 526 3.84 18.83 -9.00
N LEU A 527 5.08 18.60 -9.47
CA LEU A 527 5.56 19.05 -10.77
C LEU A 527 4.71 18.54 -11.94
N ARG A 528 4.13 17.34 -11.81
CA ARG A 528 3.26 16.73 -12.83
C ARG A 528 2.02 17.58 -13.13
N ASP A 529 1.43 18.19 -12.09
CA ASP A 529 0.19 18.94 -12.17
C ASP A 529 0.40 20.45 -12.23
N ALA A 530 1.66 20.87 -12.29
CA ALA A 530 2.03 22.27 -12.26
C ALA A 530 1.53 23.05 -13.48
N PRO A 531 1.03 24.29 -13.31
CA PRO A 531 0.62 25.12 -14.44
C PRO A 531 1.84 25.45 -15.32
N GLU A 532 1.61 25.57 -16.63
CA GLU A 532 2.67 25.99 -17.54
C GLU A 532 3.34 27.28 -17.10
N LYS A 533 4.68 27.33 -17.20
CA LYS A 533 5.52 28.50 -16.85
C LYS A 533 5.45 28.93 -15.38
N SER A 534 5.18 28.00 -14.47
CA SER A 534 5.25 28.28 -13.03
C SER A 534 6.69 28.58 -12.59
N ALA A 535 6.85 29.65 -11.81
CA ALA A 535 8.18 30.06 -11.33
C ALA A 535 8.80 29.01 -10.39
N TRP A 536 7.99 28.40 -9.53
CA TRP A 536 8.42 27.40 -8.57
C TRP A 536 8.88 26.10 -9.24
N CYS A 537 8.31 25.70 -10.39
CA CYS A 537 8.73 24.51 -11.13
C CYS A 537 10.18 24.59 -11.59
N SER A 538 10.59 25.72 -12.15
CA SER A 538 11.98 25.92 -12.58
C SER A 538 12.97 25.87 -11.42
N LEU A 539 12.55 26.30 -10.23
CA LEU A 539 13.33 26.21 -9.01
C LEU A 539 13.52 24.76 -8.59
N ILE A 540 12.41 24.01 -8.45
CA ILE A 540 12.43 22.60 -8.03
C ILE A 540 13.25 21.76 -9.03
N MET A 541 13.00 21.89 -10.34
CA MET A 541 13.74 21.14 -11.35
C MET A 541 15.25 21.42 -11.30
N ARG A 542 15.66 22.66 -11.04
CA ARG A 542 17.08 23.02 -10.89
C ARG A 542 17.69 22.38 -9.65
N GLN A 543 16.96 22.37 -8.53
CA GLN A 543 17.41 21.70 -7.30
C GLN A 543 17.52 20.20 -7.50
N LEU A 544 16.48 19.54 -8.04
CA LEU A 544 16.52 18.10 -8.34
C LEU A 544 17.73 17.74 -9.22
N ALA A 545 17.97 18.49 -10.29
CA ALA A 545 19.12 18.26 -11.16
C ALA A 545 20.46 18.48 -10.44
N GLY A 546 20.56 19.52 -9.58
CA GLY A 546 21.73 19.79 -8.77
C GLY A 546 22.02 18.70 -7.74
N GLU A 547 20.95 18.20 -7.06
CA GLU A 547 21.08 17.11 -6.09
C GLU A 547 21.42 15.77 -6.77
N LEU A 548 20.80 15.45 -7.91
CA LEU A 548 21.03 14.19 -8.62
C LEU A 548 22.51 13.95 -8.97
N ILE A 549 23.25 15.01 -9.36
CA ILE A 549 24.66 14.88 -9.79
C ILE A 549 25.67 14.79 -8.65
N LYS A 550 25.26 15.03 -7.38
CA LYS A 550 26.15 14.92 -6.23
C LYS A 550 26.71 13.50 -6.08
N GLU A 551 28.02 13.39 -5.85
CA GLU A 551 28.68 12.07 -5.77
C GLU A 551 28.34 11.27 -4.51
N ASN A 552 28.03 11.99 -3.44
CA ASN A 552 27.87 11.38 -2.11
C ASN A 552 26.51 10.73 -1.85
N TYR A 553 25.60 10.70 -2.83
CA TYR A 553 24.28 10.12 -2.64
C TYR A 553 24.20 8.66 -3.05
N THR A 554 23.36 7.93 -2.34
CA THR A 554 23.05 6.52 -2.55
C THR A 554 22.18 6.33 -3.80
N LEU A 555 22.14 5.09 -4.31
CA LEU A 555 21.28 4.72 -5.45
C LEU A 555 19.81 4.99 -5.13
N GLY A 556 19.34 4.61 -3.92
CA GLY A 556 17.96 4.84 -3.49
C GLY A 556 17.54 6.29 -3.49
N LEU A 557 18.37 7.21 -2.97
CA LEU A 557 18.07 8.64 -3.03
C LEU A 557 18.08 9.17 -4.46
N LYS A 558 19.08 8.80 -5.26
CA LYS A 558 19.16 9.21 -6.66
C LYS A 558 17.98 8.67 -7.50
N ALA A 559 17.51 7.47 -7.21
CA ALA A 559 16.33 6.91 -7.86
C ALA A 559 15.04 7.70 -7.53
N ARG A 560 14.87 8.14 -6.29
CA ARG A 560 13.76 9.02 -5.89
C ARG A 560 13.82 10.37 -6.63
N LEU A 561 14.99 10.99 -6.67
CA LEU A 561 15.19 12.24 -7.42
C LEU A 561 14.91 12.05 -8.93
N LEU A 562 15.36 10.94 -9.50
CA LEU A 562 15.10 10.60 -10.90
C LEU A 562 13.61 10.39 -11.16
N SER A 563 12.93 9.60 -10.33
CA SER A 563 11.48 9.37 -10.43
C SER A 563 10.73 10.69 -10.45
N ALA A 564 11.05 11.60 -9.52
CA ALA A 564 10.47 12.92 -9.46
C ALA A 564 10.67 13.73 -10.76
N MET A 565 11.86 13.65 -11.34
CA MET A 565 12.17 14.34 -12.60
C MET A 565 11.42 13.74 -13.79
N VAL A 566 11.39 12.43 -13.90
CA VAL A 566 10.68 11.72 -14.98
C VAL A 566 9.18 12.00 -14.92
N LEU A 567 8.57 11.92 -13.72
CA LEU A 567 7.15 12.17 -13.50
C LEU A 567 6.74 13.62 -13.77
N SER A 568 7.67 14.56 -13.72
CA SER A 568 7.39 15.97 -14.03
C SER A 568 6.89 16.21 -15.46
N GLY A 569 7.10 15.25 -16.38
CA GLY A 569 6.80 15.40 -17.80
C GLY A 569 7.61 16.49 -18.53
N ASN A 570 8.64 17.04 -17.90
CA ASN A 570 9.43 18.12 -18.47
C ASN A 570 10.39 17.58 -19.56
N GLN A 571 10.27 18.10 -20.77
CA GLN A 571 11.10 17.67 -21.92
C GLN A 571 12.60 17.86 -21.70
N GLY A 572 13.02 18.81 -20.86
CA GLY A 572 14.42 19.04 -20.49
C GLY A 572 15.06 17.85 -19.77
N VAL A 573 14.27 17.03 -19.10
CA VAL A 573 14.74 15.81 -18.40
C VAL A 573 15.43 14.87 -19.36
N LEU A 574 14.83 14.62 -20.53
CA LEU A 574 15.41 13.72 -21.53
C LEU A 574 16.78 14.20 -22.04
N VAL A 575 16.92 15.52 -22.22
CA VAL A 575 18.22 16.11 -22.63
C VAL A 575 19.29 15.90 -21.56
N LEU A 576 18.94 16.10 -20.29
CA LEU A 576 19.85 15.85 -19.17
C LEU A 576 20.22 14.36 -19.08
N MET A 577 19.24 13.45 -19.19
CA MET A 577 19.50 12.00 -19.13
C MET A 577 20.47 11.55 -20.21
N ARG A 578 20.30 12.00 -21.45
CA ARG A 578 21.26 11.71 -22.52
C ARG A 578 22.69 12.19 -22.23
N GLN A 579 22.84 13.33 -21.57
CA GLN A 579 24.16 13.80 -21.14
C GLN A 579 24.74 12.88 -20.05
N LEU A 580 23.91 12.41 -19.11
CA LEU A 580 24.32 11.55 -18.01
C LEU A 580 24.65 10.11 -18.43
N LEU A 581 24.26 9.66 -19.64
CA LEU A 581 24.72 8.36 -20.20
C LEU A 581 26.26 8.28 -20.27
N ASN A 582 26.95 9.41 -20.41
CA ASN A 582 28.43 9.49 -20.45
C ASN A 582 29.04 9.92 -19.12
N SER A 583 28.30 9.89 -18.02
CA SER A 583 28.79 10.26 -16.70
C SER A 583 29.93 9.35 -16.21
N PRO A 584 30.97 9.87 -15.54
CA PRO A 584 31.97 9.04 -14.86
C PRO A 584 31.36 8.25 -13.69
N GLN A 585 30.27 8.73 -13.10
CA GLN A 585 29.57 8.08 -12.00
C GLN A 585 28.69 6.93 -12.51
N THR A 586 28.96 5.71 -12.07
CA THR A 586 28.22 4.50 -12.48
C THR A 586 26.72 4.60 -12.18
N LEU A 587 26.36 5.08 -10.97
CA LEU A 587 24.96 5.23 -10.58
C LEU A 587 24.20 6.19 -11.50
N LEU A 588 24.82 7.25 -11.97
CA LEU A 588 24.18 8.19 -12.90
C LEU A 588 23.98 7.57 -14.28
N ARG A 589 24.95 6.78 -14.78
CA ARG A 589 24.77 6.05 -16.06
C ARG A 589 23.61 5.07 -15.97
N GLN A 590 23.57 4.29 -14.90
CA GLN A 590 22.50 3.30 -14.65
C GLN A 590 21.12 3.98 -14.64
N LEU A 591 20.96 5.01 -13.83
CA LEU A 591 19.69 5.74 -13.71
C LEU A 591 19.32 6.50 -15.00
N ALA A 592 20.30 7.07 -15.70
CA ALA A 592 20.07 7.74 -16.97
C ALA A 592 19.53 6.77 -18.05
N VAL A 593 20.07 5.56 -18.10
CA VAL A 593 19.57 4.49 -18.99
C VAL A 593 18.13 4.15 -18.66
N LEU A 594 17.81 3.91 -17.37
CA LEU A 594 16.44 3.63 -16.95
C LEU A 594 15.47 4.77 -17.28
N ALA A 595 15.87 6.01 -17.06
CA ALA A 595 15.04 7.17 -17.41
C ALA A 595 14.80 7.29 -18.91
N CYS A 596 15.80 7.03 -19.76
CA CYS A 596 15.63 7.00 -21.20
C CYS A 596 14.63 5.92 -21.63
N GLY A 597 14.64 4.75 -20.97
CA GLY A 597 13.63 3.70 -21.16
C GLY A 597 12.23 4.17 -20.80
N MET A 598 12.04 4.76 -19.62
CA MET A 598 10.74 5.27 -19.15
C MET A 598 10.18 6.39 -20.03
N LEU A 599 11.05 7.17 -20.64
CA LEU A 599 10.71 8.28 -21.54
C LEU A 599 10.62 7.85 -23.03
N HIS A 600 10.75 6.55 -23.32
CA HIS A 600 10.70 5.96 -24.67
C HIS A 600 11.65 6.67 -25.67
N ASP A 601 12.88 6.90 -25.23
CA ASP A 601 13.89 7.66 -26.01
C ASP A 601 14.47 6.85 -27.18
N THR A 602 13.75 6.80 -28.27
CA THR A 602 14.22 6.13 -29.51
C THR A 602 15.51 6.73 -30.08
N LYS A 603 15.74 8.03 -29.87
CA LYS A 603 16.95 8.71 -30.37
C LYS A 603 18.20 8.39 -29.54
N GLY A 604 18.01 7.99 -28.27
CA GLY A 604 19.09 7.60 -27.36
C GLY A 604 19.57 6.16 -27.53
N VAL A 605 18.85 5.34 -28.31
CA VAL A 605 19.18 3.92 -28.46
C VAL A 605 20.63 3.65 -28.86
N PRO A 606 21.28 4.38 -29.82
CA PRO A 606 22.68 4.15 -30.17
C PRO A 606 23.65 4.35 -29.01
N GLU A 607 23.42 5.35 -28.15
CA GLU A 607 24.23 5.63 -26.97
C GLU A 607 24.00 4.58 -25.89
N ILE A 608 22.74 4.21 -25.65
CA ILE A 608 22.35 3.19 -24.65
C ILE A 608 23.00 1.85 -25.00
N LYS A 609 22.98 1.43 -26.26
CA LYS A 609 23.60 0.17 -26.72
C LYS A 609 25.10 0.07 -26.39
N ARG A 610 25.83 1.19 -26.42
CA ARG A 610 27.26 1.19 -26.07
C ARG A 610 27.51 0.86 -24.60
N LEU A 611 26.53 1.12 -23.72
CA LEU A 611 26.63 0.83 -22.30
C LEU A 611 26.33 -0.65 -21.96
N LEU A 612 26.03 -1.49 -22.95
CA LEU A 612 25.91 -2.93 -22.73
C LEU A 612 27.22 -3.55 -22.22
N ASP A 613 28.35 -3.00 -22.70
CA ASP A 613 29.69 -3.41 -22.30
C ASP A 613 30.23 -2.62 -21.07
N ASP A 614 29.35 -1.94 -20.31
CA ASP A 614 29.76 -1.22 -19.11
C ASP A 614 30.29 -2.22 -18.05
N PRO A 615 31.37 -1.87 -17.33
CA PRO A 615 31.97 -2.74 -16.33
C PRO A 615 31.03 -3.01 -15.15
N SER A 616 29.99 -2.20 -14.96
CA SER A 616 29.01 -2.38 -13.92
C SER A 616 27.84 -3.28 -14.36
N PRO A 617 27.59 -4.40 -13.68
CA PRO A 617 26.44 -5.24 -13.97
C PRO A 617 25.09 -4.51 -13.85
N GLY A 618 24.97 -3.54 -12.96
CA GLY A 618 23.75 -2.74 -12.82
C GLY A 618 23.47 -1.90 -14.08
N VAL A 619 24.51 -1.34 -14.72
CA VAL A 619 24.34 -0.57 -15.95
C VAL A 619 23.96 -1.46 -17.12
N SER A 620 24.67 -2.58 -17.35
CA SER A 620 24.36 -3.50 -18.46
C SER A 620 22.94 -4.09 -18.37
N ARG A 621 22.47 -4.41 -17.16
CA ARG A 621 21.07 -4.87 -16.96
C ARG A 621 20.05 -3.75 -17.16
N ALA A 622 20.35 -2.52 -16.70
CA ALA A 622 19.52 -1.36 -17.00
C ALA A 622 19.39 -1.13 -18.52
N VAL A 623 20.48 -1.35 -19.30
CA VAL A 623 20.46 -1.25 -20.75
C VAL A 623 19.46 -2.25 -21.36
N LEU A 624 19.50 -3.52 -20.95
CA LEU A 624 18.58 -4.55 -21.46
C LEU A 624 17.12 -4.18 -21.15
N LEU A 625 16.83 -3.77 -19.91
CA LEU A 625 15.49 -3.32 -19.51
C LEU A 625 15.03 -2.09 -20.31
N ALA A 626 15.89 -1.10 -20.49
CA ALA A 626 15.55 0.13 -21.19
C ALA A 626 15.33 -0.11 -22.70
N LEU A 627 16.16 -0.93 -23.37
CA LEU A 627 15.99 -1.25 -24.78
C LEU A 627 14.67 -1.97 -25.06
N ILE A 628 14.26 -2.89 -24.18
CA ILE A 628 12.97 -3.57 -24.25
C ILE A 628 11.82 -2.57 -24.03
N ALA A 629 11.94 -1.67 -23.04
CA ALA A 629 10.91 -0.66 -22.76
C ALA A 629 10.74 0.36 -23.90
N ILE A 630 11.84 0.75 -24.57
CA ILE A 630 11.79 1.63 -25.75
C ILE A 630 11.09 0.94 -26.94
N GLY A 631 11.28 -0.39 -27.09
CA GLY A 631 10.63 -1.18 -28.12
C GLY A 631 11.11 -0.88 -29.55
N GLU A 632 12.27 -0.18 -29.71
CA GLU A 632 12.81 0.10 -31.05
C GLU A 632 13.53 -1.15 -31.58
N LYS A 633 13.31 -1.45 -32.86
CA LYS A 633 13.75 -2.70 -33.51
C LYS A 633 15.25 -2.98 -33.27
N SER A 634 16.12 -1.99 -33.48
CA SER A 634 17.56 -2.21 -33.31
C SER A 634 17.96 -2.44 -31.84
N GLY A 635 17.16 -1.91 -30.90
CA GLY A 635 17.30 -2.21 -29.49
C GLY A 635 16.91 -3.65 -29.17
N MET A 636 15.76 -4.10 -29.68
CA MET A 636 15.29 -5.49 -29.53
C MET A 636 16.28 -6.49 -30.10
N GLU A 637 16.82 -6.22 -31.30
CA GLU A 637 17.88 -7.04 -31.91
C GLU A 637 19.13 -7.13 -31.04
N THR A 638 19.48 -6.04 -30.34
CA THR A 638 20.63 -6.04 -29.40
C THR A 638 20.38 -6.93 -28.17
N VAL A 639 19.16 -6.91 -27.63
CA VAL A 639 18.80 -7.79 -26.50
C VAL A 639 18.76 -9.26 -26.95
N ALA A 640 18.21 -9.55 -28.12
CA ALA A 640 18.25 -10.89 -28.70
C ALA A 640 19.71 -11.36 -28.94
N PHE A 641 20.59 -10.48 -29.38
CA PHE A 641 22.01 -10.79 -29.53
C PHE A 641 22.68 -11.05 -28.17
N ALA A 642 22.36 -10.29 -27.13
CA ALA A 642 22.82 -10.54 -25.76
C ALA A 642 22.38 -11.90 -25.23
N LEU A 643 21.16 -12.34 -25.54
CA LEU A 643 20.67 -13.67 -25.22
C LEU A 643 21.50 -14.78 -25.91
N LEU A 644 21.88 -14.56 -27.20
CA LEU A 644 22.60 -15.58 -28.00
C LEU A 644 24.08 -15.63 -27.70
N GLN A 645 24.72 -14.49 -27.46
CA GLN A 645 26.19 -14.37 -27.43
C GLN A 645 26.76 -13.88 -26.09
N GLY A 646 25.92 -13.42 -25.15
CA GLY A 646 26.36 -12.95 -23.84
C GLY A 646 26.96 -14.04 -22.97
N ASP A 647 27.60 -13.63 -21.88
CA ASP A 647 27.93 -14.54 -20.79
C ASP A 647 26.66 -15.07 -20.08
N GLU A 648 26.79 -16.02 -19.20
CA GLU A 648 25.66 -16.65 -18.51
C GLU A 648 24.73 -15.62 -17.82
N SER A 649 25.31 -14.64 -17.16
CA SER A 649 24.59 -13.59 -16.44
C SER A 649 23.84 -12.66 -17.38
N LEU A 650 24.48 -12.25 -18.47
CA LEU A 650 23.90 -11.35 -19.46
C LEU A 650 22.79 -12.05 -20.29
N ARG A 651 22.99 -13.34 -20.63
CA ARG A 651 21.96 -14.16 -21.30
C ARG A 651 20.70 -14.26 -20.45
N ARG A 652 20.87 -14.54 -19.17
CA ARG A 652 19.74 -14.60 -18.22
C ARG A 652 19.03 -13.25 -18.13
N ALA A 653 19.77 -12.16 -17.92
CA ALA A 653 19.19 -10.82 -17.84
C ALA A 653 18.46 -10.42 -19.15
N ALA A 654 18.98 -10.82 -20.30
CA ALA A 654 18.34 -10.60 -21.60
C ALA A 654 17.03 -11.38 -21.71
N ALA A 655 17.02 -12.67 -21.31
CA ALA A 655 15.80 -13.47 -21.30
C ALA A 655 14.73 -12.90 -20.36
N GLU A 656 15.14 -12.54 -19.12
CA GLU A 656 14.24 -11.94 -18.13
C GLU A 656 13.70 -10.57 -18.59
N SER A 657 14.49 -9.78 -19.32
CA SER A 657 14.05 -8.50 -19.93
C SER A 657 13.05 -8.72 -21.06
N LEU A 658 13.32 -9.68 -21.97
CA LEU A 658 12.42 -10.04 -23.08
C LEU A 658 11.03 -10.45 -22.59
N ALA A 659 10.94 -11.08 -21.43
CA ALA A 659 9.66 -11.44 -20.80
C ALA A 659 8.72 -10.24 -20.57
N ASN A 660 9.26 -9.03 -20.50
CA ASN A 660 8.47 -7.82 -20.31
C ASN A 660 7.75 -7.33 -21.58
N HIS A 661 8.08 -7.87 -22.75
CA HIS A 661 7.51 -7.44 -24.03
C HIS A 661 6.72 -8.56 -24.73
N PRO A 662 5.38 -8.60 -24.60
CA PRO A 662 4.56 -9.71 -25.11
C PRO A 662 4.62 -9.90 -26.62
N GLU A 663 4.69 -8.81 -27.41
CA GLU A 663 4.56 -8.88 -28.87
C GLU A 663 5.80 -9.46 -29.56
N GLU A 664 7.01 -9.05 -29.17
CA GLU A 664 8.25 -9.49 -29.79
C GLU A 664 9.12 -10.34 -28.84
N GLY A 665 9.11 -10.06 -27.56
CA GLY A 665 9.92 -10.76 -26.57
C GLY A 665 9.44 -12.17 -26.29
N HIS A 666 8.12 -12.41 -26.16
CA HIS A 666 7.59 -13.75 -25.94
C HIS A 666 7.89 -14.71 -27.11
N PRO A 667 7.64 -14.35 -28.41
CA PRO A 667 8.07 -15.19 -29.54
C PRO A 667 9.60 -15.44 -29.54
N THR A 668 10.42 -14.44 -29.21
CA THR A 668 11.87 -14.59 -29.13
C THR A 668 12.27 -15.63 -28.08
N LEU A 669 11.60 -15.63 -26.91
CA LEU A 669 11.83 -16.63 -25.86
C LEU A 669 11.35 -18.02 -26.30
N GLU A 670 10.21 -18.14 -26.98
CA GLU A 670 9.70 -19.41 -27.50
C GLU A 670 10.67 -20.01 -28.52
N GLU A 671 11.19 -19.21 -29.46
CA GLU A 671 12.21 -19.63 -30.40
C GLU A 671 13.52 -20.02 -29.70
N GLY A 672 13.99 -19.18 -28.77
CA GLY A 672 15.22 -19.40 -27.98
C GLY A 672 15.20 -20.71 -27.19
N GLY A 673 14.02 -21.10 -26.69
CA GLY A 673 13.83 -22.36 -25.97
C GLY A 673 13.94 -23.62 -26.83
N ASN A 674 13.92 -23.48 -28.16
CA ASN A 674 14.06 -24.58 -29.10
C ASN A 674 15.43 -24.60 -29.80
N LEU A 675 16.36 -23.69 -29.46
CA LEU A 675 17.71 -23.67 -30.05
C LEU A 675 18.59 -24.80 -29.48
N ASP A 676 19.59 -25.20 -30.28
CA ASP A 676 20.52 -26.26 -29.89
C ASP A 676 21.46 -25.88 -28.75
N ASP A 677 21.71 -24.57 -28.52
CA ASP A 677 22.59 -24.08 -27.43
C ASP A 677 21.92 -24.23 -26.06
N PRO A 678 22.41 -25.11 -25.17
CA PRO A 678 21.82 -25.33 -23.84
C PRO A 678 21.96 -24.10 -22.93
N ALA A 679 22.95 -23.22 -23.16
CA ALA A 679 23.09 -22.02 -22.36
C ALA A 679 21.99 -21.00 -22.68
N VAL A 680 21.55 -20.91 -23.94
CA VAL A 680 20.38 -20.11 -24.34
C VAL A 680 19.11 -20.70 -23.76
N ARG A 681 18.87 -22.02 -23.90
CA ARG A 681 17.67 -22.64 -23.34
C ARG A 681 17.58 -22.48 -21.83
N ARG A 682 18.71 -22.60 -21.13
CA ARG A 682 18.78 -22.35 -19.68
C ARG A 682 18.39 -20.93 -19.33
N ALA A 683 18.92 -19.92 -20.05
CA ALA A 683 18.55 -18.53 -19.85
C ALA A 683 17.06 -18.28 -20.11
N VAL A 684 16.53 -18.87 -21.18
CA VAL A 684 15.10 -18.79 -21.53
C VAL A 684 14.22 -19.34 -20.42
N ALA A 685 14.62 -20.43 -19.74
CA ALA A 685 13.84 -20.95 -18.62
C ALA A 685 13.61 -19.90 -17.51
N PHE A 686 14.62 -19.08 -17.18
CA PHE A 686 14.47 -17.97 -16.23
C PHE A 686 13.57 -16.85 -16.78
N GLY A 687 13.66 -16.51 -18.07
CA GLY A 687 12.76 -15.55 -18.73
C GLY A 687 11.30 -16.01 -18.68
N LEU A 688 11.04 -17.29 -19.01
CA LEU A 688 9.70 -17.87 -18.96
C LEU A 688 9.08 -17.82 -17.56
N GLY A 689 9.93 -17.91 -16.52
CA GLY A 689 9.48 -17.79 -15.13
C GLY A 689 8.83 -16.46 -14.76
N ARG A 690 9.11 -15.40 -15.52
CA ARG A 690 8.44 -14.09 -15.37
C ARG A 690 7.11 -14.02 -16.10
N ILE A 691 6.81 -14.99 -16.99
CA ILE A 691 5.60 -15.04 -17.79
C ILE A 691 4.63 -16.03 -17.16
N GLN A 692 3.70 -15.55 -16.35
CA GLN A 692 2.71 -16.40 -15.66
C GLN A 692 1.54 -16.79 -16.58
N GLN A 693 1.86 -17.21 -17.83
CA GLN A 693 0.87 -17.66 -18.80
C GLN A 693 0.94 -19.17 -19.01
N PRO A 694 -0.17 -19.85 -19.32
CA PRO A 694 -0.22 -21.30 -19.48
C PRO A 694 0.80 -21.87 -20.49
N TRP A 695 1.07 -21.15 -21.58
CA TRP A 695 2.03 -21.59 -22.59
C TRP A 695 3.49 -21.61 -22.04
N ALA A 696 3.86 -20.59 -21.25
CA ALA A 696 5.20 -20.49 -20.67
C ALA A 696 5.41 -21.60 -19.61
N ILE A 697 4.40 -21.86 -18.78
CA ILE A 697 4.41 -22.95 -17.79
C ILE A 697 4.54 -24.30 -18.52
N SER A 698 3.75 -24.53 -19.57
CA SER A 698 3.83 -25.76 -20.37
C SER A 698 5.21 -25.97 -21.00
N MET A 699 5.85 -24.88 -21.47
CA MET A 699 7.21 -24.93 -22.00
C MET A 699 8.25 -25.25 -20.93
N LEU A 700 8.12 -24.67 -19.72
CA LEU A 700 8.97 -25.02 -18.58
C LEU A 700 8.83 -26.49 -18.16
N GLU A 701 7.61 -27.03 -18.15
CA GLU A 701 7.35 -28.45 -17.87
C GLU A 701 8.01 -29.35 -18.90
N LYS A 702 7.95 -28.98 -20.18
CA LYS A 702 8.63 -29.68 -21.26
C LYS A 702 10.15 -29.63 -21.10
N MET A 703 10.72 -28.44 -20.81
CA MET A 703 12.16 -28.31 -20.54
C MET A 703 12.59 -29.17 -19.36
N ARG A 704 11.84 -29.21 -18.26
CA ARG A 704 12.12 -30.04 -17.10
C ARG A 704 12.12 -31.53 -17.42
N SER A 705 11.18 -31.99 -18.23
CA SER A 705 10.98 -33.44 -18.46
C SER A 705 11.69 -34.00 -19.67
N GLU A 706 11.89 -33.18 -20.73
CA GLU A 706 12.32 -33.68 -22.05
C GLU A 706 13.67 -33.14 -22.55
N ASP A 707 14.21 -32.05 -21.93
CA ASP A 707 15.50 -31.51 -22.37
C ASP A 707 16.64 -32.52 -22.13
N THR A 708 17.56 -32.59 -23.07
CA THR A 708 18.70 -33.52 -23.02
C THR A 708 19.78 -33.05 -22.06
N GLN A 709 19.78 -31.79 -21.64
CA GLN A 709 20.82 -31.18 -20.83
C GLN A 709 20.32 -30.93 -19.41
N TRP A 710 21.02 -31.53 -18.43
CA TRP A 710 20.62 -31.40 -17.04
C TRP A 710 20.58 -29.95 -16.52
N VAL A 711 21.47 -29.08 -17.03
CA VAL A 711 21.51 -27.67 -16.63
C VAL A 711 20.23 -26.91 -17.04
N VAL A 712 19.55 -27.34 -18.11
CA VAL A 712 18.28 -26.78 -18.55
C VAL A 712 17.12 -27.36 -17.73
N GLN A 713 17.15 -28.70 -17.49
CA GLN A 713 16.18 -29.35 -16.61
C GLN A 713 16.20 -28.76 -15.20
N ASP A 714 17.39 -28.50 -14.65
CA ASP A 714 17.58 -27.91 -13.33
C ASP A 714 17.04 -26.49 -13.27
N ALA A 715 17.36 -25.64 -14.24
CA ALA A 715 16.82 -24.28 -14.32
C ALA A 715 15.30 -24.27 -14.41
N ALA A 716 14.71 -25.10 -15.26
CA ALA A 716 13.26 -25.23 -15.37
C ALA A 716 12.62 -25.73 -14.06
N THR A 717 13.29 -26.66 -13.36
CA THR A 717 12.84 -27.16 -12.07
C THR A 717 12.86 -26.06 -11.02
N GLN A 718 13.96 -25.32 -10.89
CA GLN A 718 14.10 -24.20 -9.97
C GLN A 718 13.01 -23.13 -10.20
N VAL A 719 12.70 -22.83 -11.47
CA VAL A 719 11.66 -21.86 -11.82
C VAL A 719 10.27 -22.37 -11.46
N LEU A 720 9.95 -23.63 -11.82
CA LEU A 720 8.65 -24.23 -11.50
C LEU A 720 8.44 -24.36 -9.98
N GLU A 721 9.49 -24.75 -9.24
CA GLU A 721 9.43 -24.79 -7.77
C GLU A 721 9.15 -23.41 -7.16
N LYS A 722 9.66 -22.31 -7.76
CA LYS A 722 9.32 -20.96 -7.32
C LYS A 722 7.86 -20.57 -7.61
N ILE A 723 7.30 -21.10 -8.71
CA ILE A 723 5.90 -20.87 -9.09
C ILE A 723 4.96 -21.68 -8.18
N ASP A 724 5.31 -22.92 -7.88
CA ASP A 724 4.48 -23.85 -7.09
C ASP A 724 4.56 -23.60 -5.58
N ASN A 725 5.64 -23.02 -5.09
CA ASN A 725 5.86 -22.72 -3.68
C ASN A 725 5.56 -21.25 -3.36
N LEU A 726 5.55 -20.95 -2.06
CA LEU A 726 5.45 -19.58 -1.57
C LEU A 726 6.60 -18.74 -2.15
N HIS A 727 6.26 -17.61 -2.75
CA HIS A 727 7.26 -16.72 -3.35
C HIS A 727 8.32 -16.32 -2.31
N PRO A 728 9.63 -16.42 -2.61
CA PRO A 728 10.71 -16.20 -1.62
C PRO A 728 10.71 -14.78 -1.03
N ARG A 729 10.06 -13.82 -1.69
CA ARG A 729 9.90 -12.45 -1.21
C ARG A 729 8.59 -12.19 -0.48
N THR A 730 7.82 -13.25 -0.17
CA THR A 730 6.63 -13.06 0.66
C THR A 730 7.02 -12.47 2.00
N PRO A 731 6.36 -11.41 2.46
CA PRO A 731 6.71 -10.73 3.70
C PRO A 731 6.77 -11.69 4.88
N GLN A 732 7.82 -11.62 5.66
CA GLN A 732 8.00 -12.47 6.84
C GLN A 732 7.99 -11.62 8.12
N PRO A 733 7.46 -12.13 9.23
CA PRO A 733 7.62 -11.48 10.52
C PRO A 733 9.10 -11.49 10.93
N LEU A 734 9.53 -10.44 11.63
CA LEU A 734 10.91 -10.40 12.13
C LEU A 734 11.17 -11.53 13.13
N PRO A 735 12.31 -12.23 13.02
CA PRO A 735 12.72 -13.21 14.01
C PRO A 735 12.97 -12.52 15.36
N LYS A 736 12.68 -13.20 16.46
CA LYS A 736 12.99 -12.68 17.79
C LYS A 736 14.49 -12.63 18.00
N LEU A 737 15.05 -11.50 18.42
CA LEU A 737 16.49 -11.30 18.58
C LEU A 737 17.19 -12.42 19.37
N PRO A 738 16.68 -12.89 20.54
CA PRO A 738 17.31 -14.01 21.25
C PRO A 738 17.36 -15.35 20.51
N GLN A 739 16.63 -15.46 19.39
CA GLN A 739 16.53 -16.66 18.56
C GLN A 739 17.19 -16.48 17.19
N THR A 740 17.78 -15.32 16.92
CA THR A 740 18.42 -14.99 15.64
C THR A 740 19.80 -15.63 15.55
N PRO A 741 20.06 -16.62 14.66
CA PRO A 741 21.28 -17.44 14.67
C PRO A 741 22.56 -16.63 14.53
N TRP A 742 22.63 -15.70 13.59
CA TRP A 742 23.81 -14.88 13.36
C TRP A 742 24.16 -13.99 14.56
N LEU A 743 23.13 -13.44 15.26
CA LEU A 743 23.35 -12.59 16.42
C LEU A 743 23.84 -13.40 17.63
N ILE A 744 23.35 -14.63 17.76
CA ILE A 744 23.84 -15.59 18.77
C ILE A 744 25.31 -15.91 18.50
N ALA A 745 25.70 -16.20 17.25
CA ALA A 745 27.09 -16.45 16.86
C ALA A 745 27.96 -15.22 17.14
N PHE A 746 27.54 -14.04 16.74
CA PHE A 746 28.24 -12.77 16.98
C PHE A 746 28.47 -12.50 18.47
N ALA A 747 27.47 -12.75 19.32
CA ALA A 747 27.60 -12.60 20.78
C ALA A 747 28.53 -13.64 21.39
N ALA A 748 28.44 -14.90 20.92
CA ALA A 748 29.28 -15.99 21.44
C ALA A 748 30.79 -15.79 21.16
N GLU A 749 31.16 -15.26 19.97
CA GLU A 749 32.52 -14.85 19.64
C GLU A 749 33.12 -13.84 20.62
N ARG A 750 32.26 -13.03 21.26
CA ARG A 750 32.62 -12.02 22.25
C ARG A 750 32.42 -12.47 23.69
N GLY A 751 32.13 -13.77 23.89
CA GLY A 751 31.88 -14.34 25.21
C GLY A 751 30.60 -13.85 25.88
N MET A 752 29.66 -13.37 25.10
CA MET A 752 28.36 -12.81 25.53
C MET A 752 27.20 -13.72 25.15
N GLY A 753 26.08 -13.59 25.84
CA GLY A 753 24.80 -14.20 25.47
C GLY A 753 23.80 -13.15 24.98
N VAL A 754 22.81 -13.56 24.18
CA VAL A 754 21.75 -12.68 23.68
C VAL A 754 20.59 -12.70 24.69
N ALA A 755 20.47 -11.64 25.47
CA ALA A 755 19.34 -11.43 26.38
C ALA A 755 18.29 -10.53 25.72
N PRO A 756 16.97 -10.73 25.94
CA PRO A 756 15.94 -9.88 25.35
C PRO A 756 16.01 -8.44 25.86
N GLY A 757 15.48 -7.49 25.06
CA GLY A 757 15.44 -6.07 25.42
C GLY A 757 16.72 -5.32 25.09
N LYS A 758 17.12 -4.36 25.92
CA LYS A 758 18.23 -3.44 25.68
C LYS A 758 19.55 -4.15 25.31
N ALA A 759 19.87 -5.26 25.98
CA ALA A 759 21.11 -6.00 25.70
C ALA A 759 21.19 -6.53 24.26
N ALA A 760 20.08 -6.95 23.68
CA ALA A 760 20.03 -7.37 22.29
C ALA A 760 20.23 -6.18 21.32
N TYR A 761 19.70 -5.01 21.64
CA TYR A 761 19.92 -3.80 20.83
C TYR A 761 21.38 -3.32 20.93
N ASP A 762 21.99 -3.38 22.12
CA ASP A 762 23.41 -3.05 22.31
C ASP A 762 24.30 -3.94 21.42
N LEU A 763 23.96 -5.26 21.28
CA LEU A 763 24.63 -6.16 20.36
C LEU A 763 24.42 -5.80 18.89
N LEU A 764 23.20 -5.36 18.50
CA LEU A 764 22.94 -4.88 17.14
C LEU A 764 23.77 -3.63 16.83
N TYR A 765 23.90 -2.69 17.77
CA TYR A 765 24.74 -1.49 17.58
C TYR A 765 26.23 -1.85 17.50
N GLN A 766 26.70 -2.85 18.26
CA GLN A 766 28.06 -3.36 18.13
C GLN A 766 28.26 -4.03 16.76
N ALA A 767 27.28 -4.81 16.27
CA ALA A 767 27.34 -5.43 14.96
C ALA A 767 27.39 -4.39 13.83
N LEU A 768 26.70 -3.26 13.95
CA LEU A 768 26.83 -2.14 13.00
C LEU A 768 28.24 -1.58 12.92
N GLN A 769 28.97 -1.51 14.05
CA GLN A 769 30.29 -0.89 14.12
C GLN A 769 31.43 -1.87 13.83
N GLU A 770 31.35 -3.08 14.35
CA GLU A 770 32.44 -4.06 14.39
C GLU A 770 32.17 -5.33 13.55
N GLY A 771 30.93 -5.52 13.08
CA GLY A 771 30.52 -6.69 12.29
C GLY A 771 31.10 -6.66 10.87
N ASP A 772 31.15 -7.81 10.24
CA ASP A 772 31.38 -7.93 8.80
C ASP A 772 30.21 -7.36 7.99
N GLU A 773 30.33 -7.38 6.68
CA GLU A 773 29.31 -6.80 5.79
C GLU A 773 27.94 -7.44 5.99
N ASP A 774 27.84 -8.77 6.02
CA ASP A 774 26.59 -9.51 6.17
C ASP A 774 25.93 -9.23 7.53
N GLN A 775 26.72 -9.17 8.60
CA GLN A 775 26.27 -8.84 9.94
C GLN A 775 25.75 -7.41 10.04
N ARG A 776 26.42 -6.44 9.39
CA ARG A 776 25.97 -5.06 9.31
C ARG A 776 24.66 -4.94 8.56
N LEU A 777 24.52 -5.59 7.40
CA LEU A 777 23.29 -5.60 6.61
C LEU A 777 22.13 -6.22 7.39
N ALA A 778 22.34 -7.36 8.05
CA ALA A 778 21.32 -8.02 8.87
C ALA A 778 20.91 -7.16 10.09
N ALA A 779 21.84 -6.46 10.72
CA ALA A 779 21.56 -5.54 11.82
C ALA A 779 20.73 -4.34 11.34
N MET A 780 21.10 -3.73 10.21
CA MET A 780 20.36 -2.60 9.61
C MET A 780 18.95 -2.99 9.21
N TYR A 781 18.77 -4.16 8.61
CA TYR A 781 17.44 -4.66 8.28
C TYR A 781 16.53 -4.76 9.53
N TYR A 782 17.04 -5.29 10.62
CA TYR A 782 16.31 -5.38 11.87
C TYR A 782 15.97 -3.98 12.44
N LEU A 783 16.97 -3.10 12.45
CA LEU A 783 16.84 -1.74 12.98
C LEU A 783 15.95 -0.85 12.12
N SER A 784 15.81 -1.11 10.81
CA SER A 784 14.89 -0.37 9.94
C SER A 784 13.42 -0.53 10.33
N ARG A 785 13.08 -1.63 11.03
CA ARG A 785 11.71 -1.92 11.49
C ARG A 785 11.52 -1.70 13.00
N LYS A 786 12.57 -1.86 13.80
CA LYS A 786 12.50 -1.83 15.27
C LYS A 786 13.42 -0.79 15.90
N GLY A 787 14.09 0.03 15.09
CA GLY A 787 14.95 1.11 15.61
C GLY A 787 14.12 2.25 16.22
N ASN A 788 14.82 3.09 16.94
CA ASN A 788 14.28 4.29 17.60
C ASN A 788 15.32 5.42 17.57
N GLU A 789 15.06 6.52 18.26
CA GLU A 789 15.98 7.67 18.32
C GLU A 789 17.43 7.29 18.66
N SER A 790 17.65 6.31 19.56
CA SER A 790 19.00 5.86 19.92
C SER A 790 19.73 5.13 18.79
N THR A 791 19.02 4.73 17.72
CA THR A 791 19.56 4.06 16.55
C THR A 791 20.17 5.06 15.55
N VAL A 792 19.74 6.31 15.58
CA VAL A 792 20.12 7.33 14.58
C VAL A 792 21.62 7.61 14.57
N LEU A 793 22.21 7.84 15.73
CA LEU A 793 23.64 8.15 15.83
C LEU A 793 24.55 6.98 15.39
N PRO A 794 24.35 5.73 15.84
CA PRO A 794 25.05 4.56 15.29
C PRO A 794 24.93 4.44 13.76
N LEU A 795 23.76 4.70 13.20
CA LEU A 795 23.56 4.66 11.75
C LEU A 795 24.32 5.79 11.01
N TYR A 796 24.33 7.00 11.53
CA TYR A 796 25.16 8.06 10.95
C TYR A 796 26.65 7.69 10.96
N HIS A 797 27.15 7.11 12.04
CA HIS A 797 28.53 6.63 12.12
C HIS A 797 28.83 5.49 11.14
N THR A 798 27.80 4.73 10.73
CA THR A 798 27.92 3.71 9.70
C THR A 798 27.79 4.31 8.29
N TYR A 799 26.83 5.20 8.06
CA TYR A 799 26.53 5.79 6.75
C TYR A 799 27.69 6.61 6.16
N PHE A 800 28.24 7.53 6.96
CA PHE A 800 29.24 8.49 6.41
C PHE A 800 30.57 7.85 5.99
N PRO A 801 31.17 6.91 6.75
CA PRO A 801 32.45 6.29 6.34
C PRO A 801 32.28 5.11 5.38
N SER A 802 31.08 4.55 5.24
CA SER A 802 30.83 3.35 4.43
C SER A 802 30.66 3.68 2.94
N THR A 803 30.83 2.64 2.12
CA THR A 803 30.59 2.65 0.67
C THR A 803 29.80 1.40 0.28
N GLY A 804 29.29 1.34 -0.95
CA GLY A 804 28.57 0.17 -1.46
C GLY A 804 27.29 -0.15 -0.70
N ASP A 805 27.00 -1.45 -0.55
CA ASP A 805 25.73 -1.95 -0.02
C ASP A 805 25.47 -1.55 1.44
N VAL A 806 26.55 -1.49 2.25
CA VAL A 806 26.44 -1.03 3.65
C VAL A 806 25.96 0.43 3.74
N ARG A 807 26.46 1.29 2.87
CA ARG A 807 26.04 2.70 2.84
C ARG A 807 24.59 2.83 2.36
N GLU A 808 24.22 2.07 1.32
CA GLU A 808 22.86 2.03 0.80
C GLU A 808 21.87 1.55 1.89
N ALA A 809 22.17 0.44 2.54
CA ALA A 809 21.34 -0.09 3.62
C ALA A 809 21.22 0.85 4.82
N ALA A 810 22.30 1.55 5.18
CA ALA A 810 22.28 2.55 6.24
C ALA A 810 21.36 3.74 5.88
N PHE A 811 21.43 4.21 4.64
CA PHE A 811 20.53 5.27 4.15
C PHE A 811 19.06 4.82 4.17
N GLU A 812 18.73 3.64 3.61
CA GLU A 812 17.36 3.12 3.61
C GLU A 812 16.85 2.85 5.03
N THR A 813 17.75 2.48 5.97
CA THR A 813 17.39 2.35 7.38
C THR A 813 17.00 3.70 7.99
N LEU A 814 17.78 4.76 7.73
CA LEU A 814 17.44 6.13 8.17
C LEU A 814 16.12 6.60 7.54
N TRP A 815 15.91 6.30 6.25
CA TRP A 815 14.66 6.61 5.56
C TRP A 815 13.45 5.96 6.22
N ASN A 816 13.53 4.65 6.50
CA ASN A 816 12.46 3.89 7.15
C ASN A 816 12.20 4.36 8.58
N LEU A 817 13.26 4.70 9.35
CA LEU A 817 13.09 5.27 10.68
C LEU A 817 12.37 6.62 10.65
N SER A 818 12.71 7.46 9.69
CA SER A 818 12.00 8.73 9.50
C SER A 818 10.53 8.54 9.09
N ALA A 819 10.22 7.53 8.25
CA ALA A 819 8.85 7.17 7.93
C ALA A 819 8.10 6.60 9.16
N ALA A 820 8.81 5.95 10.08
CA ALA A 820 8.28 5.48 11.36
C ALA A 820 8.16 6.58 12.44
N GLY A 821 8.30 7.86 12.06
CA GLY A 821 8.15 8.99 12.97
C GLY A 821 9.37 9.28 13.87
N VAL A 822 10.50 8.62 13.63
CA VAL A 822 11.74 8.89 14.37
C VAL A 822 12.37 10.19 13.86
N GLU A 823 12.57 11.15 14.75
CA GLU A 823 13.30 12.37 14.42
C GLU A 823 14.74 12.07 14.04
N LEU A 824 15.18 12.67 12.93
CA LEU A 824 16.56 12.59 12.46
C LEU A 824 17.24 13.97 12.68
N PRO A 825 17.93 14.18 13.79
CA PRO A 825 18.67 15.42 14.01
C PRO A 825 19.72 15.61 12.92
N PRO A 826 19.96 16.86 12.47
CA PRO A 826 20.96 17.12 11.45
C PRO A 826 22.33 16.53 11.80
N PRO A 827 23.05 15.87 10.88
CA PRO A 827 24.33 15.23 11.16
C PRO A 827 25.39 16.19 11.72
N ILE A 828 25.31 17.46 11.36
CA ILE A 828 26.22 18.51 11.86
C ILE A 828 26.17 18.67 13.39
N GLN A 829 25.05 18.34 14.04
CA GLN A 829 24.93 18.36 15.50
C GLN A 829 25.81 17.31 16.18
N TYR A 830 26.18 16.27 15.44
CA TYR A 830 27.09 15.22 15.88
C TYR A 830 28.53 15.40 15.38
N GLY A 831 28.83 16.55 14.76
CA GLY A 831 30.16 16.83 14.16
C GLY A 831 30.45 16.05 12.88
N LEU A 832 29.44 15.46 12.24
CA LEU A 832 29.51 14.73 10.99
C LEU A 832 29.19 15.68 9.82
N LYS A 833 29.95 15.58 8.74
CA LYS A 833 29.82 16.45 7.55
C LYS A 833 29.63 15.61 6.29
#